data_edfe29122a7995e3d5d6045d45786a8a
#
_entry.id   edfe29122a7995e3d5d6045d45786a8a
#
_cell.length_a   1.000
_cell.length_b   1.000
_cell.length_c   1.000
_cell.angle_alpha   90.00
_cell.angle_beta   90.00
_cell.angle_gamma   90.00
#
_symmetry.space_group_name_H-M   'P 1'
#
loop_
_entity.id
_entity.type
_entity.pdbx_description
1 polymer ?
#
loop_
_entity_poly.entity_id
_entity_poly.type
_entity_poly.pdbx_seq_one_letter_code
_entity_poly.pdbx_strand_id
1 'polypeptide(L)'
;MSATNSTSSVVPALITFELNGKQVVGQAGQTILDIALAEGIDIPRLCFKETYRPDGNCRACVVEIAGERVLAPSCCRNISPGMQVNTISERAQTSQKMVVELLLSDMPDDGFKWHDGQQTLPHGELSMWAQKLAIQVRPELKDLKRPEIPSDYSHPAMAVNLNACIQCNRCVRACREEQVNDVIGYAMRGSDSQIIFDIDDSMGSSTCVACGECVQACPTGALMPKTHIGNQVVDRQVDSVCPFCGVGCLLTYNIQDEKIISVDGRNGPANQSRLCVKGRFGFDYVHHQQRLTKPLIRIPGVKKDINAKANPDDWKDVFREASWDEVLDMIGSQFKSLKDDYGHKVLAGFGSAKGSNEEAYLFQKLVRTGFGNNNVDHCTRLCHASSVAALLEGVGSGAVSNQVKDVENASLIFIIGSNPTNNHPVAATWIKNAAQRGAKIVLADPRKTDISKYAWRTLQFKPDTDVALLNAMLHVIIEENLVDQNFVQNRTTHFDELKKNIQAYPPEKMAPICGIPAELIREVARAFATAKSAMILWGMGVSQHVHGTDNARCLIALANITGQIGKPGSGLHPLRGQNNVQGASDAGLIPMMFPNYQPVTNPKAHDWFENYWQTTLDKEPGYTVVEIMNQILAPDNDPHKIRGMYIMGENPAMSDPDLNHARHALASLECLVVQDIFMTETAWLADIILPASAWPEKTGSVSNTDRMVQLGKKAINPPGDAKPDLWIIQEIAQRLGLNWHYQGPEFGVAEVFNEMRLAMHESIEGITWDRLEKESSVTYPCLSPEDPGQPIVFLEKFPTSNGRMQLVPANIILANEQPNQDFPFILITGRQLEHWHTGSMTRRATFLDAIEPIATVSMHQSDMKKLGIKAHDVVTIASRRGSVVIHVRGDDATPPGSIYIPFAYHEAAANLMTNPALDPVGKIPEFKYCAVSITIGGELQKTIGYTKNSSTLNSTSEK
;
A
#
# COMPACT_ATOMS: atom_id res chain seq x y z
N MET A 1 -30.51 -41.97 1.55
CA MET A 1 -29.69 -42.03 0.33
C MET A 1 -28.88 -40.75 0.23
N SER A 2 -27.63 -40.84 0.61
CA SER A 2 -26.66 -39.73 0.69
C SER A 2 -26.12 -39.47 -0.70
N ALA A 3 -26.32 -38.26 -1.20
CA ALA A 3 -25.59 -37.76 -2.37
C ALA A 3 -24.40 -36.92 -1.89
N THR A 4 -23.25 -37.52 -1.91
CA THR A 4 -21.97 -36.87 -1.73
C THR A 4 -21.68 -36.00 -2.98
N ASN A 5 -21.89 -34.69 -2.90
CA ASN A 5 -21.38 -33.75 -3.89
C ASN A 5 -19.94 -33.43 -3.53
N SER A 6 -19.01 -34.20 -4.07
CA SER A 6 -17.62 -33.85 -4.20
C SER A 6 -17.51 -32.75 -5.28
N THR A 7 -17.17 -31.52 -4.91
CA THR A 7 -16.70 -30.51 -5.85
C THR A 7 -15.31 -30.92 -6.33
N SER A 8 -15.26 -31.82 -7.30
CA SER A 8 -14.05 -32.04 -8.09
C SER A 8 -13.76 -30.75 -8.84
N SER A 9 -12.56 -30.19 -8.65
CA SER A 9 -11.96 -29.24 -9.59
C SER A 9 -11.95 -29.90 -10.96
N VAL A 10 -12.89 -29.50 -11.83
CA VAL A 10 -12.94 -29.99 -13.21
C VAL A 10 -11.68 -29.45 -13.88
N VAL A 11 -10.66 -30.28 -14.03
CA VAL A 11 -9.52 -29.99 -14.90
C VAL A 11 -10.11 -29.69 -16.27
N PRO A 12 -9.85 -28.49 -16.87
CA PRO A 12 -10.42 -28.18 -18.19
C PRO A 12 -10.00 -29.25 -19.19
N ALA A 13 -10.94 -29.69 -20.02
CA ALA A 13 -10.68 -30.69 -21.04
C ALA A 13 -9.56 -30.21 -21.98
N LEU A 14 -8.59 -31.07 -22.25
CA LEU A 14 -7.55 -30.80 -23.22
C LEU A 14 -8.12 -30.91 -24.64
N ILE A 15 -7.83 -29.92 -25.48
CA ILE A 15 -8.25 -29.81 -26.88
C ILE A 15 -7.02 -29.88 -27.77
N THR A 16 -6.98 -30.86 -28.67
CA THR A 16 -5.97 -30.95 -29.69
C THR A 16 -6.48 -30.35 -31.01
N PHE A 17 -5.67 -29.48 -31.64
CA PHE A 17 -5.99 -28.86 -32.92
C PHE A 17 -4.72 -28.58 -33.69
N GLU A 18 -4.81 -28.21 -34.97
CA GLU A 18 -3.68 -27.90 -35.83
C GLU A 18 -3.45 -26.40 -35.95
N LEU A 19 -2.21 -25.96 -35.68
CA LEU A 19 -1.76 -24.58 -35.83
C LEU A 19 -0.56 -24.50 -36.78
N ASN A 20 -0.73 -23.90 -37.97
CA ASN A 20 0.31 -23.82 -39.01
C ASN A 20 0.90 -25.18 -39.41
N GLY A 21 0.07 -26.21 -39.50
CA GLY A 21 0.51 -27.57 -39.83
C GLY A 21 1.09 -28.40 -38.68
N LYS A 22 1.16 -27.84 -37.47
CA LYS A 22 1.64 -28.52 -36.24
C LYS A 22 0.44 -28.84 -35.33
N GLN A 23 0.42 -30.06 -34.78
CA GLN A 23 -0.52 -30.42 -33.74
C GLN A 23 -0.14 -29.76 -32.40
N VAL A 24 -1.08 -29.03 -31.80
CA VAL A 24 -0.92 -28.33 -30.52
C VAL A 24 -2.05 -28.69 -29.58
N VAL A 25 -1.82 -28.53 -28.28
CA VAL A 25 -2.78 -28.86 -27.23
C VAL A 25 -3.03 -27.62 -26.37
N GLY A 26 -4.29 -27.33 -26.14
CA GLY A 26 -4.72 -26.25 -25.21
C GLY A 26 -5.84 -26.73 -24.30
N GLN A 27 -6.22 -25.88 -23.38
CA GLN A 27 -7.35 -26.14 -22.46
C GLN A 27 -8.64 -25.56 -23.03
N ALA A 28 -9.77 -26.20 -22.76
CA ALA A 28 -11.08 -25.70 -23.12
C ALA A 28 -11.28 -24.25 -22.56
N GLY A 29 -11.71 -23.34 -23.44
CA GLY A 29 -11.91 -21.92 -23.12
C GLY A 29 -10.74 -21.03 -23.54
N GLN A 30 -9.56 -21.55 -23.82
CA GLN A 30 -8.46 -20.76 -24.38
C GLN A 30 -8.76 -20.32 -25.81
N THR A 31 -8.22 -19.18 -26.21
CA THR A 31 -8.33 -18.65 -27.56
C THR A 31 -7.20 -19.16 -28.47
N ILE A 32 -7.36 -19.01 -29.78
CA ILE A 32 -6.29 -19.31 -30.74
C ILE A 32 -5.04 -18.47 -30.45
N LEU A 33 -5.24 -17.20 -30.03
CA LEU A 33 -4.13 -16.30 -29.70
C LEU A 33 -3.36 -16.78 -28.47
N ASP A 34 -4.04 -17.27 -27.42
CA ASP A 34 -3.39 -17.78 -26.20
C ASP A 34 -2.45 -18.93 -26.53
N ILE A 35 -2.89 -19.88 -27.38
CA ILE A 35 -2.05 -21.00 -27.78
C ILE A 35 -0.94 -20.57 -28.74
N ALA A 36 -1.23 -19.66 -29.69
CA ALA A 36 -0.20 -19.11 -30.57
C ALA A 36 0.95 -18.46 -29.81
N LEU A 37 0.62 -17.67 -28.78
CA LEU A 37 1.63 -17.04 -27.90
C LEU A 37 2.44 -18.06 -27.11
N ALA A 38 1.79 -19.10 -26.57
CA ALA A 38 2.47 -20.20 -25.87
C ALA A 38 3.43 -20.99 -26.78
N GLU A 39 3.09 -21.12 -28.07
CA GLU A 39 3.93 -21.75 -29.09
C GLU A 39 4.97 -20.80 -29.73
N GLY A 40 5.10 -19.55 -29.21
CA GLY A 40 6.03 -18.55 -29.74
C GLY A 40 5.63 -17.97 -31.11
N ILE A 41 4.35 -18.10 -31.51
CA ILE A 41 3.82 -17.57 -32.77
C ILE A 41 3.22 -16.19 -32.49
N ASP A 42 3.84 -15.16 -33.07
CA ASP A 42 3.45 -13.77 -32.83
C ASP A 42 2.45 -13.31 -33.90
N ILE A 43 1.22 -13.02 -33.52
CA ILE A 43 0.13 -12.55 -34.36
C ILE A 43 -0.11 -11.06 -34.07
N PRO A 44 -0.26 -10.20 -35.10
CA PRO A 44 -0.54 -8.77 -34.91
C PRO A 44 -1.79 -8.54 -34.06
N ARG A 45 -1.68 -7.67 -33.06
CA ARG A 45 -2.79 -7.38 -32.16
C ARG A 45 -2.67 -5.96 -31.59
N LEU A 46 -3.78 -5.23 -31.51
CA LEU A 46 -3.79 -3.84 -31.00
C LEU A 46 -4.90 -3.59 -29.99
N CYS A 47 -6.09 -4.19 -30.12
CA CYS A 47 -7.15 -4.08 -29.12
C CYS A 47 -7.04 -5.12 -27.98
N PHE A 48 -6.20 -6.14 -28.15
CA PHE A 48 -5.93 -7.15 -27.13
C PHE A 48 -4.84 -6.66 -26.17
N LYS A 49 -5.04 -6.90 -24.88
CA LYS A 49 -4.03 -6.80 -23.85
C LYS A 49 -4.19 -8.01 -22.93
N GLU A 50 -3.10 -8.62 -22.54
CA GLU A 50 -3.10 -9.68 -21.54
C GLU A 50 -3.79 -9.18 -20.27
N THR A 51 -4.53 -10.00 -19.60
CA THR A 51 -5.39 -9.70 -18.44
C THR A 51 -6.71 -8.97 -18.76
N TYR A 52 -6.88 -8.37 -19.92
CA TYR A 52 -8.14 -7.72 -20.30
C TYR A 52 -9.06 -8.67 -21.09
N ARG A 53 -10.35 -8.53 -20.92
CA ARG A 53 -11.33 -9.22 -21.74
C ARG A 53 -11.08 -8.89 -23.23
N PRO A 54 -10.94 -9.90 -24.12
CA PRO A 54 -10.78 -9.66 -25.55
C PRO A 54 -11.99 -8.92 -26.15
N ASP A 55 -11.75 -8.00 -27.06
CA ASP A 55 -12.79 -7.16 -27.67
C ASP A 55 -12.96 -7.45 -29.19
N GLY A 56 -11.89 -7.88 -29.85
CA GLY A 56 -11.90 -8.29 -31.25
C GLY A 56 -12.19 -7.17 -32.26
N ASN A 57 -12.15 -5.88 -31.84
CA ASN A 57 -12.60 -4.76 -32.67
C ASN A 57 -11.56 -4.31 -33.70
N CYS A 58 -10.24 -4.37 -33.43
CA CYS A 58 -9.22 -3.89 -34.38
C CYS A 58 -9.01 -4.78 -35.60
N ARG A 59 -9.34 -6.06 -35.50
CA ARG A 59 -9.19 -7.06 -36.58
C ARG A 59 -7.75 -7.30 -37.07
N ALA A 60 -6.73 -6.77 -36.37
CA ALA A 60 -5.34 -7.01 -36.75
C ALA A 60 -4.92 -8.49 -36.55
N CYS A 61 -5.58 -9.22 -35.65
CA CYS A 61 -5.23 -10.60 -35.25
C CYS A 61 -5.99 -11.70 -36.04
N VAL A 62 -6.53 -11.38 -37.21
CA VAL A 62 -7.30 -12.36 -37.99
C VAL A 62 -6.43 -13.49 -38.52
N VAL A 63 -6.98 -14.70 -38.47
CA VAL A 63 -6.35 -15.95 -38.96
C VAL A 63 -7.34 -16.70 -39.85
N GLU A 64 -6.83 -17.60 -40.71
CA GLU A 64 -7.65 -18.47 -41.52
C GLU A 64 -7.93 -19.78 -40.78
N ILE A 65 -9.18 -20.22 -40.82
CA ILE A 65 -9.61 -21.52 -40.30
C ILE A 65 -10.15 -22.34 -41.46
N ALA A 66 -9.63 -23.53 -41.63
CA ALA A 66 -10.05 -24.42 -42.74
C ALA A 66 -11.56 -24.69 -42.64
N GLY A 67 -12.21 -24.54 -43.82
CA GLY A 67 -13.67 -24.71 -43.91
C GLY A 67 -14.51 -23.49 -43.48
N GLU A 68 -13.91 -22.42 -42.97
CA GLU A 68 -14.63 -21.17 -42.68
C GLU A 68 -14.51 -20.16 -43.84
N ARG A 69 -15.63 -19.52 -44.18
CA ARG A 69 -15.69 -18.52 -45.26
C ARG A 69 -14.95 -17.23 -44.93
N VAL A 70 -14.92 -16.85 -43.70
CA VAL A 70 -14.35 -15.57 -43.17
C VAL A 70 -13.15 -15.81 -42.30
N LEU A 71 -12.24 -14.84 -42.27
CA LEU A 71 -11.13 -14.85 -41.32
C LEU A 71 -11.66 -14.60 -39.90
N ALA A 72 -11.12 -15.34 -38.94
CA ALA A 72 -11.51 -15.27 -37.53
C ALA A 72 -10.52 -14.44 -36.68
N PRO A 73 -10.99 -13.55 -35.76
CA PRO A 73 -10.09 -12.86 -34.83
C PRO A 73 -9.56 -13.85 -33.79
N SER A 74 -8.27 -14.16 -33.86
CA SER A 74 -7.64 -15.14 -32.98
C SER A 74 -7.76 -14.83 -31.49
N CYS A 75 -7.84 -13.54 -31.09
CA CYS A 75 -7.98 -13.12 -29.70
C CYS A 75 -9.36 -13.42 -29.08
N CYS A 76 -10.39 -13.70 -29.90
CA CYS A 76 -11.76 -13.98 -29.43
C CYS A 76 -12.26 -15.37 -29.82
N ARG A 77 -11.57 -16.06 -30.71
CA ARG A 77 -11.98 -17.38 -31.17
C ARG A 77 -11.39 -18.46 -30.29
N ASN A 78 -12.25 -19.17 -29.59
CA ASN A 78 -11.84 -20.31 -28.78
C ASN A 78 -11.42 -21.49 -29.66
N ILE A 79 -10.45 -22.26 -29.21
CA ILE A 79 -10.02 -23.50 -29.85
C ILE A 79 -11.11 -24.56 -29.78
N SER A 80 -11.16 -25.42 -30.78
CA SER A 80 -12.06 -26.59 -30.82
C SER A 80 -11.34 -27.82 -31.35
N PRO A 81 -11.80 -29.05 -31.00
CA PRO A 81 -11.16 -30.26 -31.46
C PRO A 81 -11.11 -30.36 -32.98
N GLY A 82 -9.93 -30.68 -33.50
CA GLY A 82 -9.72 -30.90 -34.97
C GLY A 82 -9.73 -29.62 -35.81
N MET A 83 -9.81 -28.43 -35.19
CA MET A 83 -9.70 -27.15 -35.90
C MET A 83 -8.33 -27.07 -36.61
N GLN A 84 -8.29 -26.55 -37.85
CA GLN A 84 -7.05 -26.30 -38.57
C GLN A 84 -6.92 -24.79 -38.79
N VAL A 85 -5.89 -24.20 -38.15
CA VAL A 85 -5.65 -22.75 -38.13
C VAL A 85 -4.38 -22.42 -38.89
N ASN A 86 -4.45 -21.47 -39.82
CA ASN A 86 -3.29 -20.92 -40.52
C ASN A 86 -3.18 -19.41 -40.23
N THR A 87 -2.11 -19.03 -39.53
CA THR A 87 -1.83 -17.62 -39.11
C THR A 87 -1.04 -16.87 -40.17
N ILE A 88 -0.41 -17.60 -41.11
CA ILE A 88 0.51 -17.10 -42.15
C ILE A 88 -0.01 -17.34 -43.57
N SER A 89 -1.27 -17.71 -43.77
CA SER A 89 -1.85 -17.80 -45.11
C SER A 89 -1.80 -16.43 -45.81
N GLU A 90 -1.64 -16.43 -47.11
CA GLU A 90 -1.63 -15.19 -47.93
C GLU A 90 -2.83 -14.28 -47.63
N ARG A 91 -4.02 -14.87 -47.50
CA ARG A 91 -5.25 -14.18 -47.16
C ARG A 91 -5.21 -13.53 -45.75
N ALA A 92 -4.69 -14.26 -44.73
CA ALA A 92 -4.58 -13.72 -43.36
C ALA A 92 -3.53 -12.60 -43.33
N GLN A 93 -2.35 -12.82 -43.91
CA GLN A 93 -1.28 -11.80 -43.93
C GLN A 93 -1.69 -10.53 -44.70
N THR A 94 -2.35 -10.67 -45.85
CA THR A 94 -2.85 -9.52 -46.60
C THR A 94 -3.82 -8.72 -45.77
N SER A 95 -4.79 -9.37 -45.12
CA SER A 95 -5.76 -8.69 -44.25
C SER A 95 -5.10 -8.00 -43.06
N GLN A 96 -4.14 -8.67 -42.38
CA GLN A 96 -3.38 -8.11 -41.27
C GLN A 96 -2.61 -6.84 -41.68
N LYS A 97 -1.91 -6.89 -42.81
CA LYS A 97 -1.17 -5.75 -43.37
C LYS A 97 -2.09 -4.58 -43.73
N MET A 98 -3.22 -4.83 -44.41
CA MET A 98 -4.16 -3.80 -44.77
C MET A 98 -4.78 -3.13 -43.52
N VAL A 99 -5.11 -3.89 -42.48
CA VAL A 99 -5.65 -3.32 -41.24
C VAL A 99 -4.60 -2.43 -40.58
N VAL A 100 -3.34 -2.86 -40.47
CA VAL A 100 -2.30 -2.04 -39.84
C VAL A 100 -2.00 -0.78 -40.68
N GLU A 101 -2.01 -0.89 -42.02
CA GLU A 101 -1.85 0.24 -42.93
C GLU A 101 -2.96 1.27 -42.75
N LEU A 102 -4.24 0.85 -42.70
CA LEU A 102 -5.39 1.74 -42.50
C LEU A 102 -5.32 2.45 -41.12
N LEU A 103 -4.93 1.74 -40.06
CA LEU A 103 -4.75 2.36 -38.75
C LEU A 103 -3.58 3.35 -38.73
N LEU A 104 -2.52 3.05 -39.48
CA LEU A 104 -1.35 3.92 -39.55
C LEU A 104 -1.61 5.17 -40.39
N SER A 105 -2.50 5.11 -41.41
CA SER A 105 -2.85 6.25 -42.27
C SER A 105 -3.53 7.41 -41.53
N ASP A 106 -4.18 7.13 -40.39
CA ASP A 106 -4.81 8.12 -39.54
C ASP A 106 -3.85 8.79 -38.54
N MET A 107 -2.61 8.25 -38.42
CA MET A 107 -1.63 8.75 -37.44
C MET A 107 -1.04 10.09 -37.87
N PRO A 108 -0.53 10.91 -36.92
CA PRO A 108 0.25 12.12 -37.22
C PRO A 108 1.43 11.80 -38.15
N ASP A 109 1.76 12.73 -39.06
CA ASP A 109 2.82 12.51 -40.05
C ASP A 109 4.21 12.40 -39.44
N ASP A 110 4.44 13.04 -38.31
CA ASP A 110 5.68 13.01 -37.55
C ASP A 110 5.76 11.80 -36.59
N GLY A 111 4.95 10.80 -36.84
CA GLY A 111 5.10 9.50 -36.21
C GLY A 111 4.39 9.32 -34.87
N PHE A 112 3.15 9.72 -34.70
CA PHE A 112 2.28 9.37 -33.58
C PHE A 112 2.54 10.10 -32.29
N LYS A 113 3.45 11.09 -32.25
CA LYS A 113 4.04 11.47 -31.00
C LYS A 113 4.05 12.90 -30.73
N TRP A 114 4.53 13.06 -29.64
CA TRP A 114 4.85 14.12 -28.75
C TRP A 114 6.36 14.44 -28.89
N HIS A 115 6.89 14.74 -30.07
CA HIS A 115 8.29 15.03 -30.26
C HIS A 115 8.51 16.28 -31.11
N ASP A 116 9.70 16.77 -31.09
CA ASP A 116 10.20 17.96 -31.76
C ASP A 116 10.66 17.74 -33.21
N GLY A 117 10.16 16.70 -33.88
CA GLY A 117 10.48 16.41 -35.27
C GLY A 117 11.62 15.44 -35.53
N GLN A 118 12.22 14.88 -34.49
CA GLN A 118 13.31 13.87 -34.62
C GLN A 118 12.87 12.51 -34.13
N GLN A 119 12.09 11.78 -34.91
CA GLN A 119 11.73 10.42 -34.55
C GLN A 119 12.76 9.40 -35.05
N THR A 120 13.40 8.70 -34.13
CA THR A 120 14.39 7.65 -34.44
C THR A 120 13.91 6.25 -34.13
N LEU A 121 12.87 6.07 -33.30
CA LEU A 121 12.41 4.77 -32.83
C LEU A 121 10.90 4.61 -32.88
N PRO A 122 10.40 3.39 -33.15
CA PRO A 122 8.98 3.07 -33.06
C PRO A 122 8.49 3.27 -31.63
N HIS A 123 7.37 3.87 -31.46
CA HIS A 123 6.75 4.05 -30.18
C HIS A 123 5.36 3.39 -30.13
N GLY A 124 5.15 2.57 -29.17
CA GLY A 124 3.92 1.82 -29.00
C GLY A 124 3.79 0.65 -29.98
N GLU A 125 2.76 -0.13 -29.74
CA GLU A 125 2.54 -1.40 -30.42
C GLU A 125 2.20 -1.24 -31.89
N LEU A 126 1.49 -0.17 -32.28
CA LEU A 126 1.15 0.06 -33.70
C LEU A 126 2.40 0.29 -34.55
N SER A 127 3.33 1.12 -34.10
CA SER A 127 4.57 1.40 -34.81
C SER A 127 5.46 0.16 -34.91
N MET A 128 5.53 -0.63 -33.83
CA MET A 128 6.26 -1.90 -33.81
C MET A 128 5.70 -2.88 -34.85
N TRP A 129 4.37 -3.02 -34.92
CA TRP A 129 3.73 -3.89 -35.91
C TRP A 129 3.89 -3.38 -37.33
N ALA A 130 3.79 -2.06 -37.54
CA ALA A 130 4.02 -1.45 -38.85
C ALA A 130 5.43 -1.75 -39.36
N GLN A 131 6.44 -1.60 -38.50
CA GLN A 131 7.83 -1.90 -38.81
C GLN A 131 8.02 -3.41 -39.06
N LYS A 132 7.50 -4.29 -38.21
CA LYS A 132 7.63 -5.75 -38.33
C LYS A 132 6.98 -6.30 -39.59
N LEU A 133 5.88 -5.71 -40.02
CA LEU A 133 5.13 -6.07 -41.23
C LEU A 133 5.61 -5.32 -42.50
N ALA A 134 6.62 -4.46 -42.38
CA ALA A 134 7.15 -3.58 -43.42
C ALA A 134 6.06 -2.75 -44.12
N ILE A 135 5.20 -2.12 -43.33
CA ILE A 135 4.08 -1.32 -43.87
C ILE A 135 4.57 0.04 -44.34
N GLN A 136 4.16 0.39 -45.56
CA GLN A 136 4.23 1.75 -46.11
C GLN A 136 2.80 2.20 -46.45
N VAL A 137 2.39 3.32 -45.87
CA VAL A 137 1.05 3.88 -46.13
C VAL A 137 0.98 4.43 -47.53
N ARG A 138 0.03 3.95 -48.30
CA ARG A 138 -0.26 4.44 -49.65
C ARG A 138 -0.70 5.92 -49.64
N PRO A 139 -0.20 6.76 -50.57
CA PRO A 139 -0.49 8.20 -50.56
C PRO A 139 -2.00 8.53 -50.53
N GLU A 140 -2.78 7.82 -51.28
CA GLU A 140 -4.26 8.01 -51.36
C GLU A 140 -4.99 7.76 -50.02
N LEU A 141 -4.41 7.03 -49.09
CA LEU A 141 -4.98 6.80 -47.78
C LEU A 141 -4.68 7.96 -46.84
N LYS A 142 -3.58 8.68 -47.03
CA LYS A 142 -3.23 9.86 -46.25
C LYS A 142 -4.19 11.03 -46.48
N ASP A 143 -4.76 11.12 -47.65
CA ASP A 143 -5.78 12.14 -47.96
C ASP A 143 -7.12 11.96 -47.21
N LEU A 144 -7.32 10.78 -46.61
CA LEU A 144 -8.51 10.44 -45.82
C LEU A 144 -8.34 10.70 -44.33
N LYS A 145 -7.20 11.29 -43.90
CA LYS A 145 -6.90 11.58 -42.48
C LYS A 145 -7.98 12.43 -41.82
N ARG A 146 -8.31 12.09 -40.60
CA ARG A 146 -9.29 12.85 -39.81
C ARG A 146 -8.80 14.27 -39.51
N PRO A 147 -9.73 15.24 -39.31
CA PRO A 147 -9.38 16.58 -38.83
C PRO A 147 -8.56 16.52 -37.55
N GLU A 148 -7.58 17.44 -37.38
CA GLU A 148 -6.77 17.49 -36.20
C GLU A 148 -7.58 17.91 -34.98
N ILE A 149 -7.34 17.19 -33.87
CA ILE A 149 -7.92 17.45 -32.54
C ILE A 149 -6.82 18.08 -31.66
N PRO A 150 -7.10 19.19 -30.96
CA PRO A 150 -6.14 19.78 -30.03
C PRO A 150 -5.71 18.78 -28.94
N SER A 151 -4.43 18.77 -28.63
CA SER A 151 -3.88 17.96 -27.55
C SER A 151 -4.27 18.52 -26.17
N ASP A 152 -4.54 17.65 -25.20
CA ASP A 152 -4.88 18.02 -23.83
C ASP A 152 -3.67 17.76 -22.89
N TYR A 153 -3.15 18.81 -22.29
CA TYR A 153 -2.05 18.82 -21.30
C TYR A 153 -2.52 19.22 -19.90
N SER A 154 -3.82 19.31 -19.67
CA SER A 154 -4.40 19.81 -18.42
C SER A 154 -4.06 18.93 -17.20
N HIS A 155 -3.97 17.61 -17.38
CA HIS A 155 -3.68 16.70 -16.28
C HIS A 155 -2.19 16.80 -15.85
N PRO A 156 -1.85 16.89 -14.54
CA PRO A 156 -0.46 17.06 -14.09
C PRO A 156 0.52 16.01 -14.61
N ALA A 157 0.14 14.72 -14.61
CA ALA A 157 1.03 13.60 -14.89
C ALA A 157 0.85 12.97 -16.29
N MET A 158 -0.26 13.23 -16.96
CA MET A 158 -0.64 12.56 -18.23
C MET A 158 -0.94 13.58 -19.32
N ALA A 159 -0.74 13.16 -20.57
CA ALA A 159 -1.06 13.93 -21.76
C ALA A 159 -1.91 13.11 -22.72
N VAL A 160 -2.81 13.80 -23.46
CA VAL A 160 -3.76 13.22 -24.41
C VAL A 160 -3.57 13.80 -25.79
N ASN A 161 -3.32 12.95 -26.79
CA ASN A 161 -3.31 13.31 -28.21
C ASN A 161 -4.24 12.37 -29.00
N LEU A 162 -5.47 12.77 -29.21
CA LEU A 162 -6.44 11.95 -29.89
C LEU A 162 -6.18 11.77 -31.38
N ASN A 163 -5.26 12.56 -31.98
CA ASN A 163 -4.81 12.32 -33.35
C ASN A 163 -4.07 10.97 -33.51
N ALA A 164 -3.46 10.49 -32.42
CA ALA A 164 -2.84 9.16 -32.37
C ALA A 164 -3.79 8.04 -31.92
N CYS A 165 -5.08 8.31 -31.75
CA CYS A 165 -6.05 7.33 -31.25
C CYS A 165 -6.59 6.43 -32.36
N ILE A 166 -6.40 5.12 -32.24
CA ILE A 166 -6.96 4.10 -33.17
C ILE A 166 -8.29 3.51 -32.68
N GLN A 167 -8.93 4.09 -31.70
CA GLN A 167 -10.23 3.67 -31.15
C GLN A 167 -10.28 2.18 -30.74
N CYS A 168 -9.17 1.65 -30.22
CA CYS A 168 -9.03 0.24 -29.86
C CYS A 168 -9.76 -0.18 -28.58
N ASN A 169 -10.39 0.75 -27.86
CA ASN A 169 -11.15 0.54 -26.62
C ASN A 169 -10.33 0.05 -25.40
N ARG A 170 -9.00 -0.04 -25.48
CA ARG A 170 -8.19 -0.53 -24.35
C ARG A 170 -8.22 0.41 -23.14
N CYS A 171 -8.14 1.73 -23.36
CA CYS A 171 -8.18 2.72 -22.28
C CYS A 171 -9.55 2.76 -21.58
N VAL A 172 -10.65 2.57 -22.30
CA VAL A 172 -12.00 2.50 -21.74
C VAL A 172 -12.13 1.27 -20.85
N ARG A 173 -11.69 0.09 -21.33
CA ARG A 173 -11.70 -1.14 -20.50
C ARG A 173 -10.77 -1.04 -19.31
N ALA A 174 -9.58 -0.46 -19.49
CA ALA A 174 -8.66 -0.19 -18.40
C ALA A 174 -9.29 0.63 -17.26
N CYS A 175 -10.01 1.70 -17.63
CA CYS A 175 -10.67 2.57 -16.67
C CYS A 175 -11.93 1.93 -16.08
N ARG A 176 -12.76 1.32 -16.92
CA ARG A 176 -14.10 0.84 -16.57
C ARG A 176 -14.11 -0.58 -15.99
N GLU A 177 -13.35 -1.53 -16.57
CA GLU A 177 -13.36 -2.93 -16.18
C GLU A 177 -12.23 -3.27 -15.19
N GLU A 178 -11.00 -2.74 -15.40
CA GLU A 178 -9.86 -3.08 -14.53
C GLU A 178 -9.80 -2.23 -13.25
N GLN A 179 -9.88 -0.91 -13.39
CA GLN A 179 -9.79 0.02 -12.26
C GLN A 179 -11.16 0.37 -11.66
N VAL A 180 -12.23 0.15 -12.41
CA VAL A 180 -13.63 0.45 -12.01
C VAL A 180 -13.79 1.90 -11.53
N ASN A 181 -13.28 2.83 -12.34
CA ASN A 181 -13.42 4.29 -12.09
C ASN A 181 -14.41 4.96 -13.02
N ASP A 182 -14.62 4.38 -14.23
CA ASP A 182 -15.63 4.77 -15.22
C ASP A 182 -15.55 6.23 -15.70
N VAL A 183 -14.33 6.77 -15.80
CA VAL A 183 -14.06 8.15 -16.26
C VAL A 183 -14.01 8.23 -17.79
N ILE A 184 -13.50 7.20 -18.47
CA ILE A 184 -13.28 7.21 -19.92
C ILE A 184 -14.45 6.55 -20.64
N GLY A 185 -15.06 7.28 -21.57
CA GLY A 185 -16.13 6.81 -22.43
C GLY A 185 -15.92 7.14 -23.89
N TYR A 186 -16.94 6.88 -24.71
CA TYR A 186 -17.01 7.30 -26.11
C TYR A 186 -18.09 8.36 -26.30
N ALA A 187 -17.77 9.37 -27.10
CA ALA A 187 -18.73 10.27 -27.67
C ALA A 187 -18.78 10.10 -29.20
N MET A 188 -19.87 10.62 -29.83
CA MET A 188 -20.11 10.59 -31.26
C MET A 188 -20.20 9.16 -31.83
N ARG A 189 -20.13 9.02 -33.15
CA ARG A 189 -20.18 7.73 -33.84
C ARG A 189 -19.55 7.82 -35.25
N GLY A 190 -19.22 6.66 -35.80
CA GLY A 190 -18.59 6.59 -37.13
C GLY A 190 -17.18 7.19 -37.11
N SER A 191 -16.82 7.97 -38.12
CA SER A 191 -15.54 8.67 -38.25
C SER A 191 -15.29 9.69 -37.14
N ASP A 192 -16.37 10.25 -36.59
CA ASP A 192 -16.28 11.29 -35.55
C ASP A 192 -16.20 10.71 -34.13
N SER A 193 -16.24 9.36 -34.02
CA SER A 193 -16.15 8.70 -32.72
C SER A 193 -14.82 9.01 -32.04
N GLN A 194 -14.88 9.47 -30.79
CA GLN A 194 -13.68 9.79 -29.98
C GLN A 194 -13.87 9.38 -28.52
N ILE A 195 -12.78 9.15 -27.84
CA ILE A 195 -12.81 8.99 -26.38
C ILE A 195 -12.98 10.35 -25.72
N ILE A 196 -13.74 10.36 -24.62
CA ILE A 196 -13.95 11.53 -23.77
C ILE A 196 -13.71 11.16 -22.31
N PHE A 197 -13.51 12.17 -21.46
CA PHE A 197 -13.40 12.03 -20.01
C PHE A 197 -14.67 12.63 -19.38
N ASP A 198 -15.34 11.87 -18.52
CA ASP A 198 -16.65 12.22 -17.92
C ASP A 198 -17.68 12.69 -18.99
N ILE A 199 -18.05 13.96 -19.00
CA ILE A 199 -19.02 14.54 -19.95
C ILE A 199 -18.27 15.50 -20.92
N ASP A 200 -17.20 15.02 -21.53
CA ASP A 200 -16.32 15.76 -22.44
C ASP A 200 -15.48 16.86 -21.73
N ASP A 201 -15.12 16.60 -20.48
CA ASP A 201 -14.20 17.44 -19.72
C ASP A 201 -12.76 17.24 -20.22
N SER A 202 -11.88 18.23 -19.96
CA SER A 202 -10.43 17.99 -20.07
C SER A 202 -9.99 16.95 -19.03
N MET A 203 -8.94 16.18 -19.32
CA MET A 203 -8.50 15.12 -18.41
C MET A 203 -8.16 15.64 -17.01
N GLY A 204 -7.59 16.85 -16.92
CA GLY A 204 -7.25 17.48 -15.65
C GLY A 204 -8.42 17.99 -14.84
N SER A 205 -9.59 18.22 -15.48
CA SER A 205 -10.81 18.67 -14.83
C SER A 205 -11.79 17.52 -14.53
N SER A 206 -11.50 16.33 -15.05
CA SER A 206 -12.35 15.15 -14.88
C SER A 206 -12.21 14.52 -13.48
N THR A 207 -13.07 13.54 -13.19
CA THR A 207 -13.01 12.75 -11.94
C THR A 207 -11.89 11.69 -11.95
N CYS A 208 -10.87 11.86 -12.80
CA CYS A 208 -9.74 10.95 -12.94
C CYS A 208 -8.92 10.84 -11.63
N VAL A 209 -8.72 9.60 -11.18
CA VAL A 209 -7.90 9.31 -9.98
C VAL A 209 -6.41 9.10 -10.32
N ALA A 210 -5.97 9.49 -11.49
CA ALA A 210 -4.58 9.44 -11.95
C ALA A 210 -3.90 8.06 -11.84
N CYS A 211 -4.63 6.96 -11.96
CA CYS A 211 -4.03 5.62 -11.86
C CYS A 211 -3.10 5.26 -13.04
N GLY A 212 -3.26 5.93 -14.19
CA GLY A 212 -2.45 5.73 -15.39
C GLY A 212 -2.63 4.37 -16.08
N GLU A 213 -3.66 3.60 -15.74
CA GLU A 213 -3.91 2.31 -16.38
C GLU A 213 -4.24 2.47 -17.86
N CYS A 214 -4.98 3.54 -18.22
CA CYS A 214 -5.28 3.91 -19.60
C CYS A 214 -4.02 4.22 -20.42
N VAL A 215 -3.01 4.82 -19.78
CA VAL A 215 -1.70 5.13 -20.38
C VAL A 215 -0.96 3.83 -20.69
N GLN A 216 -0.81 2.94 -19.71
CA GLN A 216 -0.17 1.62 -19.90
C GLN A 216 -0.94 0.76 -20.90
N ALA A 217 -2.25 0.96 -21.03
CA ALA A 217 -3.09 0.23 -21.99
C ALA A 217 -2.98 0.75 -23.42
N CYS A 218 -2.60 2.01 -23.65
CA CYS A 218 -2.65 2.64 -24.96
C CYS A 218 -1.58 2.09 -25.91
N PRO A 219 -1.95 1.49 -27.06
CA PRO A 219 -1.00 0.87 -27.99
C PRO A 219 -0.32 1.87 -28.93
N THR A 220 -0.71 3.14 -28.91
CA THR A 220 -0.23 4.17 -29.85
C THR A 220 0.37 5.41 -29.21
N GLY A 221 0.34 5.52 -27.87
CA GLY A 221 0.75 6.74 -27.17
C GLY A 221 -0.22 7.93 -27.28
N ALA A 222 -1.47 7.70 -27.73
CA ALA A 222 -2.52 8.72 -27.63
C ALA A 222 -2.75 9.19 -26.18
N LEU A 223 -2.54 8.30 -25.22
CA LEU A 223 -2.45 8.57 -23.80
C LEU A 223 -1.06 8.19 -23.34
N MET A 224 -0.32 9.08 -22.70
CA MET A 224 1.07 8.81 -22.27
C MET A 224 1.45 9.60 -21.03
N PRO A 225 2.47 9.14 -20.27
CA PRO A 225 3.04 9.95 -19.20
C PRO A 225 3.66 11.23 -19.77
N LYS A 226 3.51 12.36 -19.10
CA LYS A 226 4.18 13.61 -19.52
C LYS A 226 5.70 13.47 -19.59
N THR A 227 6.29 12.60 -18.78
CA THR A 227 7.72 12.30 -18.80
C THR A 227 8.20 11.63 -20.10
N HIS A 228 7.29 11.09 -20.90
CA HIS A 228 7.58 10.48 -22.21
C HIS A 228 7.41 11.44 -23.40
N ILE A 229 6.98 12.68 -23.19
CA ILE A 229 6.91 13.67 -24.25
C ILE A 229 8.32 13.98 -24.71
N GLY A 230 8.56 13.91 -26.03
CA GLY A 230 9.89 14.03 -26.61
C GLY A 230 10.55 12.67 -26.85
N ASN A 231 11.85 12.70 -27.17
CA ASN A 231 12.64 11.49 -27.47
C ASN A 231 13.13 10.79 -26.19
N GLN A 232 12.26 10.20 -25.45
CA GLN A 232 12.64 9.38 -24.28
C GLN A 232 12.90 7.94 -24.71
N VAL A 233 14.16 7.52 -24.64
CA VAL A 233 14.60 6.16 -24.95
C VAL A 233 14.83 5.43 -23.64
N VAL A 234 14.16 4.28 -23.46
CA VAL A 234 14.41 3.40 -22.32
C VAL A 234 15.68 2.60 -22.55
N ASP A 235 16.73 2.85 -21.77
CA ASP A 235 18.01 2.13 -21.84
C ASP A 235 17.88 0.71 -21.26
N ARG A 236 17.18 0.62 -20.11
CA ARG A 236 16.94 -0.66 -19.44
C ARG A 236 15.65 -0.65 -18.62
N GLN A 237 15.17 -1.84 -18.38
CA GLN A 237 14.00 -2.09 -17.52
C GLN A 237 14.42 -2.94 -16.33
N VAL A 238 13.92 -2.61 -15.14
CA VAL A 238 14.20 -3.37 -13.92
C VAL A 238 12.90 -3.70 -13.21
N ASP A 239 12.68 -4.98 -13.02
CA ASP A 239 11.55 -5.51 -12.29
C ASP A 239 11.72 -5.35 -10.77
N SER A 240 10.71 -4.85 -10.10
CA SER A 240 10.75 -4.57 -8.67
C SER A 240 9.36 -4.63 -8.04
N VAL A 241 9.25 -4.14 -6.80
CA VAL A 241 8.02 -4.04 -6.02
C VAL A 241 7.75 -2.57 -5.69
N CYS A 242 6.48 -2.19 -5.68
CA CYS A 242 6.03 -0.85 -5.32
C CYS A 242 6.40 -0.50 -3.87
N PRO A 243 7.06 0.65 -3.61
CA PRO A 243 7.53 1.00 -2.26
C PRO A 243 6.46 1.66 -1.38
N PHE A 244 5.20 1.76 -1.80
CA PHE A 244 4.22 2.54 -1.05
C PHE A 244 3.39 1.69 -0.09
N CYS A 245 2.36 0.98 -0.55
CA CYS A 245 1.42 0.31 0.36
C CYS A 245 1.60 -1.21 0.42
N GLY A 246 0.98 -1.81 1.44
CA GLY A 246 1.02 -3.24 1.71
C GLY A 246 0.34 -4.15 0.67
N VAL A 247 -0.25 -3.60 -0.41
CA VAL A 247 -0.75 -4.44 -1.51
C VAL A 247 0.39 -5.20 -2.19
N GLY A 248 1.61 -4.61 -2.26
CA GLY A 248 2.75 -5.29 -2.87
C GLY A 248 2.61 -5.43 -4.39
N CYS A 249 2.22 -4.36 -5.08
CA CYS A 249 2.14 -4.34 -6.54
C CYS A 249 3.50 -4.58 -7.17
N LEU A 250 3.62 -5.58 -8.04
CA LEU A 250 4.81 -5.75 -8.86
C LEU A 250 4.82 -4.71 -9.98
N LEU A 251 5.99 -4.14 -10.22
CA LEU A 251 6.19 -3.07 -11.20
C LEU A 251 7.53 -3.23 -11.93
N THR A 252 7.67 -2.49 -13.04
CA THR A 252 8.91 -2.37 -13.81
C THR A 252 9.30 -0.91 -13.89
N TYR A 253 10.51 -0.58 -13.47
CA TYR A 253 11.12 0.74 -13.67
C TYR A 253 11.69 0.85 -15.07
N ASN A 254 11.31 1.89 -15.80
CA ASN A 254 11.90 2.27 -17.09
C ASN A 254 12.95 3.35 -16.84
N ILE A 255 14.19 3.08 -17.27
CA ILE A 255 15.36 3.88 -16.92
C ILE A 255 16.00 4.42 -18.18
N GLN A 256 16.40 5.70 -18.15
CA GLN A 256 17.22 6.37 -19.12
C GLN A 256 18.29 7.21 -18.38
N ASP A 257 19.55 7.08 -18.77
CA ASP A 257 20.67 7.86 -18.18
C ASP A 257 20.68 7.82 -16.64
N GLU A 258 20.57 6.62 -16.04
CA GLU A 258 20.48 6.39 -14.58
C GLU A 258 19.29 7.12 -13.89
N LYS A 259 18.26 7.52 -14.65
CA LYS A 259 17.03 8.11 -14.10
C LYS A 259 15.83 7.27 -14.43
N ILE A 260 14.96 7.10 -13.44
CA ILE A 260 13.64 6.49 -13.67
C ILE A 260 12.79 7.52 -14.38
N ILE A 261 12.35 7.22 -15.60
CA ILE A 261 11.53 8.10 -16.42
C ILE A 261 10.05 7.73 -16.39
N SER A 262 9.74 6.45 -16.11
CA SER A 262 8.36 5.99 -15.92
C SER A 262 8.31 4.64 -15.21
N VAL A 263 7.11 4.25 -14.82
CA VAL A 263 6.85 2.99 -14.13
C VAL A 263 5.66 2.29 -14.76
N ASP A 264 5.82 1.01 -15.08
CA ASP A 264 4.75 0.14 -15.56
C ASP A 264 4.35 -0.90 -14.52
N GLY A 265 3.06 -1.23 -14.46
CA GLY A 265 2.59 -2.35 -13.67
C GLY A 265 2.98 -3.67 -14.34
N ARG A 266 3.63 -4.56 -13.58
CA ARG A 266 3.98 -5.92 -13.99
C ARG A 266 2.91 -6.90 -13.51
N ASN A 267 2.70 -7.97 -14.27
CA ASN A 267 1.74 -9.01 -13.88
C ASN A 267 2.22 -9.72 -12.61
N GLY A 268 1.59 -9.41 -11.49
CA GLY A 268 1.86 -9.98 -10.18
C GLY A 268 0.58 -10.50 -9.53
N PRO A 269 0.70 -11.44 -8.57
CA PRO A 269 -0.46 -12.10 -7.95
C PRO A 269 -1.40 -11.11 -7.25
N ALA A 270 -0.87 -10.03 -6.65
CA ALA A 270 -1.67 -9.04 -5.93
C ALA A 270 -2.26 -7.95 -6.83
N ASN A 271 -1.65 -7.63 -7.97
CA ASN A 271 -2.03 -6.46 -8.77
C ASN A 271 -2.42 -6.75 -10.22
N GLN A 272 -2.02 -7.87 -10.81
CA GLN A 272 -2.31 -8.20 -12.23
C GLN A 272 -2.08 -7.00 -13.17
N SER A 273 -0.88 -6.45 -13.16
CA SER A 273 -0.42 -5.29 -13.91
C SER A 273 -1.05 -3.94 -13.52
N ARG A 274 -1.98 -3.89 -12.57
CA ARG A 274 -2.60 -2.63 -12.10
C ARG A 274 -1.66 -1.86 -11.19
N LEU A 275 -1.67 -0.53 -11.32
CA LEU A 275 -1.04 0.39 -10.38
C LEU A 275 -2.03 1.50 -9.98
N CYS A 276 -1.72 2.18 -8.88
CA CYS A 276 -2.41 3.42 -8.49
C CYS A 276 -1.53 4.64 -8.81
N VAL A 277 -2.06 5.83 -8.57
CA VAL A 277 -1.35 7.10 -8.79
C VAL A 277 0.05 7.12 -8.16
N LYS A 278 0.19 6.64 -6.91
CA LYS A 278 1.48 6.59 -6.20
C LYS A 278 2.47 5.65 -6.87
N GLY A 279 2.07 4.42 -7.14
CA GLY A 279 2.94 3.42 -7.77
C GLY A 279 3.35 3.80 -9.19
N ARG A 280 2.46 4.49 -9.92
CA ARG A 280 2.68 4.91 -11.32
C ARG A 280 3.51 6.19 -11.44
N PHE A 281 3.21 7.20 -10.64
CA PHE A 281 3.74 8.56 -10.82
C PHE A 281 4.53 9.10 -9.62
N GLY A 282 4.63 8.35 -8.53
CA GLY A 282 5.32 8.78 -7.33
C GLY A 282 6.81 8.41 -7.28
N PHE A 283 7.44 8.04 -8.37
CA PHE A 283 8.81 7.52 -8.42
C PHE A 283 9.88 8.62 -8.34
N ASP A 284 9.59 9.84 -8.76
CA ASP A 284 10.57 10.89 -8.99
C ASP A 284 11.12 11.53 -7.71
N TYR A 285 10.56 11.20 -6.53
CA TYR A 285 11.15 11.59 -5.25
C TYR A 285 12.63 11.17 -5.11
N VAL A 286 13.03 10.05 -5.75
CA VAL A 286 14.41 9.55 -5.69
C VAL A 286 15.41 10.52 -6.34
N HIS A 287 14.94 11.34 -7.29
CA HIS A 287 15.74 12.34 -8.02
C HIS A 287 15.59 13.75 -7.45
N HIS A 288 14.86 13.91 -6.33
CA HIS A 288 14.63 15.23 -5.77
C HIS A 288 15.91 15.85 -5.23
N GLN A 289 16.10 17.16 -5.44
CA GLN A 289 17.31 17.90 -5.06
C GLN A 289 17.63 17.90 -3.55
N GLN A 290 16.61 17.64 -2.70
CA GLN A 290 16.76 17.59 -1.25
C GLN A 290 17.20 16.19 -0.74
N ARG A 291 17.58 15.25 -1.63
CA ARG A 291 18.15 13.96 -1.21
C ARG A 291 19.42 14.19 -0.41
N LEU A 292 19.54 13.51 0.72
CA LEU A 292 20.77 13.46 1.49
C LEU A 292 21.84 12.71 0.70
N THR A 293 23.01 13.33 0.57
CA THR A 293 24.11 12.81 -0.25
C THR A 293 25.39 12.57 0.52
N LYS A 294 25.50 13.11 1.75
CA LYS A 294 26.66 12.95 2.63
C LYS A 294 26.24 12.80 4.09
N PRO A 295 27.03 12.10 4.91
CA PRO A 295 26.82 12.10 6.36
C PRO A 295 26.96 13.52 6.93
N LEU A 296 26.13 13.82 7.93
CA LEU A 296 26.08 15.14 8.56
C LEU A 296 26.24 15.00 10.08
N ILE A 297 26.96 15.91 10.70
CA ILE A 297 27.10 16.05 12.15
C ILE A 297 26.59 17.42 12.57
N ARG A 298 25.81 17.50 13.61
CA ARG A 298 25.38 18.76 14.21
C ARG A 298 26.55 19.57 14.66
N ILE A 299 26.57 20.87 14.34
CA ILE A 299 27.66 21.80 14.72
C ILE A 299 27.68 21.92 16.26
N PRO A 300 28.83 21.76 16.91
CA PRO A 300 28.95 21.90 18.36
C PRO A 300 28.39 23.23 18.88
N GLY A 301 27.56 23.15 19.90
CA GLY A 301 26.89 24.32 20.50
C GLY A 301 25.58 24.74 19.84
N VAL A 302 25.22 24.21 18.67
CA VAL A 302 23.90 24.45 18.06
C VAL A 302 22.84 23.56 18.73
N LYS A 303 21.88 24.18 19.41
CA LYS A 303 20.82 23.46 20.16
C LYS A 303 19.82 22.79 19.22
N LYS A 304 19.21 21.70 19.69
CA LYS A 304 18.07 21.05 19.05
C LYS A 304 16.80 21.86 19.35
N ASP A 305 16.43 22.76 18.45
CA ASP A 305 15.26 23.62 18.63
C ASP A 305 14.02 22.92 18.08
N ILE A 306 13.07 22.55 18.97
CA ILE A 306 11.81 21.91 18.64
C ILE A 306 10.85 22.82 17.87
N ASN A 307 11.02 24.14 17.99
CA ASN A 307 10.22 25.15 17.29
C ASN A 307 10.83 25.58 15.96
N ALA A 308 12.11 25.24 15.71
CA ALA A 308 12.74 25.51 14.43
C ALA A 308 12.04 24.70 13.36
N LYS A 309 11.61 25.38 12.30
CA LYS A 309 11.06 24.72 11.11
C LYS A 309 12.23 24.03 10.42
N ALA A 310 12.09 22.73 10.22
CA ALA A 310 13.05 21.99 9.38
C ALA A 310 13.15 22.66 8.02
N ASN A 311 14.34 23.17 7.68
CA ASN A 311 14.60 23.75 6.38
C ASN A 311 15.60 22.88 5.61
N PRO A 312 15.12 21.95 4.78
CA PRO A 312 15.99 21.03 4.06
C PRO A 312 16.87 21.67 2.99
N ASP A 313 16.63 22.94 2.66
CA ASP A 313 17.47 23.69 1.72
C ASP A 313 18.60 24.50 2.40
N ASP A 314 18.49 24.75 3.72
CA ASP A 314 19.40 25.61 4.48
C ASP A 314 19.80 24.97 5.82
N TRP A 315 20.39 23.79 5.73
CA TRP A 315 20.81 23.00 6.89
C TRP A 315 22.24 23.34 7.38
N LYS A 316 23.02 24.12 6.59
CA LYS A 316 24.45 24.35 6.82
C LYS A 316 24.78 25.17 8.07
N ASP A 317 23.80 25.91 8.58
CA ASP A 317 23.95 26.62 9.87
C ASP A 317 23.76 25.68 11.09
N VAL A 318 23.22 24.50 10.85
CA VAL A 318 22.90 23.51 11.91
C VAL A 318 23.82 22.30 11.85
N PHE A 319 24.20 21.87 10.64
CA PHE A 319 24.99 20.68 10.41
C PHE A 319 26.20 20.98 9.52
N ARG A 320 27.25 20.17 9.70
CA ARG A 320 28.39 20.10 8.80
C ARG A 320 28.47 18.73 8.11
N GLU A 321 29.05 18.70 6.92
CA GLU A 321 29.40 17.44 6.26
C GLU A 321 30.51 16.71 7.02
N ALA A 322 30.48 15.38 6.96
CA ALA A 322 31.48 14.50 7.57
C ALA A 322 31.77 13.30 6.67
N SER A 323 32.87 12.59 6.94
CA SER A 323 33.13 11.30 6.29
C SER A 323 32.34 10.17 6.97
N TRP A 324 32.20 9.05 6.27
CA TRP A 324 31.56 7.85 6.84
C TRP A 324 32.34 7.34 8.08
N ASP A 325 33.66 7.27 8.01
CA ASP A 325 34.46 6.81 9.15
C ASP A 325 34.28 7.71 10.38
N GLU A 326 34.28 9.03 10.18
CA GLU A 326 34.08 9.99 11.28
C GLU A 326 32.72 9.76 11.98
N VAL A 327 31.61 9.64 11.23
CA VAL A 327 30.29 9.45 11.83
C VAL A 327 30.13 8.11 12.47
N LEU A 328 30.64 7.03 11.85
CA LEU A 328 30.54 5.66 12.37
C LEU A 328 31.35 5.48 13.65
N ASP A 329 32.58 6.01 13.70
CA ASP A 329 33.42 5.97 14.91
C ASP A 329 32.82 6.81 16.04
N MET A 330 32.20 7.96 15.72
CA MET A 330 31.49 8.80 16.67
C MET A 330 30.27 8.06 17.25
N ILE A 331 29.45 7.39 16.42
CA ILE A 331 28.29 6.58 16.85
C ILE A 331 28.76 5.45 17.77
N GLY A 332 29.75 4.67 17.33
CA GLY A 332 30.29 3.56 18.12
C GLY A 332 30.80 4.01 19.48
N SER A 333 31.57 5.10 19.55
CA SER A 333 32.11 5.64 20.79
C SER A 333 31.02 6.21 21.70
N GLN A 334 30.06 6.98 21.19
CA GLN A 334 28.99 7.58 22.00
C GLN A 334 28.04 6.50 22.57
N PHE A 335 27.58 5.55 21.75
CA PHE A 335 26.70 4.48 22.25
C PHE A 335 27.40 3.57 23.24
N LYS A 336 28.69 3.31 23.04
CA LYS A 336 29.49 2.54 24.01
C LYS A 336 29.65 3.29 25.33
N SER A 337 29.99 4.59 25.29
CA SER A 337 30.11 5.41 26.50
C SER A 337 28.79 5.45 27.29
N LEU A 338 27.65 5.70 26.62
CA LEU A 338 26.34 5.70 27.29
C LEU A 338 26.04 4.33 27.96
N LYS A 339 26.38 3.23 27.28
CA LYS A 339 26.24 1.87 27.86
C LYS A 339 27.14 1.63 29.06
N ASP A 340 28.40 2.05 28.98
CA ASP A 340 29.40 1.84 30.05
C ASP A 340 29.05 2.70 31.25
N ASP A 341 28.55 3.94 31.08
CA ASP A 341 28.24 4.88 32.15
C ASP A 341 26.89 4.60 32.83
N TYR A 342 25.86 4.13 32.09
CA TYR A 342 24.49 4.03 32.58
C TYR A 342 23.85 2.63 32.43
N GLY A 343 24.54 1.69 31.80
CA GLY A 343 24.06 0.33 31.60
C GLY A 343 23.36 0.13 30.22
N HIS A 344 23.03 -1.11 29.92
CA HIS A 344 22.58 -1.51 28.58
C HIS A 344 21.15 -1.06 28.21
N LYS A 345 20.32 -0.67 29.17
CA LYS A 345 18.90 -0.29 28.92
C LYS A 345 18.70 1.15 28.46
N VAL A 346 19.77 1.95 28.38
CA VAL A 346 19.70 3.40 28.06
C VAL A 346 19.67 3.70 26.54
N LEU A 347 19.79 2.68 25.70
CA LEU A 347 19.74 2.81 24.25
C LEU A 347 18.45 2.24 23.68
N ALA A 348 17.95 2.86 22.61
CA ALA A 348 16.77 2.38 21.88
C ALA A 348 16.98 2.46 20.37
N GLY A 349 16.24 1.62 19.64
CA GLY A 349 16.17 1.63 18.19
C GLY A 349 14.74 1.80 17.70
N PHE A 350 14.54 2.59 16.64
CA PHE A 350 13.27 2.71 15.96
C PHE A 350 13.47 2.42 14.47
N GLY A 351 13.04 1.23 14.03
CA GLY A 351 13.18 0.77 12.67
C GLY A 351 11.95 1.04 11.81
N SER A 352 12.03 0.72 10.52
CA SER A 352 11.03 1.12 9.54
C SER A 352 10.39 -0.06 8.82
N ALA A 353 9.08 0.05 8.58
CA ALA A 353 8.38 -0.79 7.61
C ALA A 353 8.54 -0.31 6.15
N LYS A 354 9.43 0.64 5.89
CA LYS A 354 9.87 1.07 4.55
C LYS A 354 11.16 0.37 4.13
N GLY A 355 11.87 -0.20 5.07
CA GLY A 355 13.03 -1.05 4.83
C GLY A 355 12.64 -2.43 4.29
N SER A 356 13.64 -3.21 3.90
CA SER A 356 13.47 -4.62 3.53
C SER A 356 13.29 -5.52 4.75
N ASN A 357 12.94 -6.78 4.52
CA ASN A 357 12.90 -7.81 5.57
C ASN A 357 14.28 -7.99 6.19
N GLU A 358 15.32 -7.98 5.37
CA GLU A 358 16.72 -8.14 5.77
C GLU A 358 17.19 -6.99 6.66
N GLU A 359 16.82 -5.77 6.28
CA GLU A 359 17.12 -4.56 7.07
C GLU A 359 16.40 -4.58 8.41
N ALA A 360 15.13 -4.96 8.43
CA ALA A 360 14.35 -5.09 9.66
C ALA A 360 14.96 -6.17 10.59
N TYR A 361 15.36 -7.31 10.01
CA TYR A 361 15.99 -8.39 10.74
C TYR A 361 17.36 -7.98 11.34
N LEU A 362 18.24 -7.37 10.55
CA LEU A 362 19.54 -6.92 11.08
C LEU A 362 19.40 -5.78 12.09
N PHE A 363 18.47 -4.86 11.88
CA PHE A 363 18.27 -3.75 12.79
C PHE A 363 17.84 -4.23 14.19
N GLN A 364 16.84 -5.10 14.27
CA GLN A 364 16.43 -5.66 15.56
C GLN A 364 17.52 -6.53 16.19
N LYS A 365 18.27 -7.29 15.37
CA LYS A 365 19.41 -8.07 15.84
C LYS A 365 20.49 -7.15 16.41
N LEU A 366 20.80 -6.01 15.76
CA LEU A 366 21.74 -4.99 16.25
C LEU A 366 21.34 -4.47 17.65
N VAL A 367 20.07 -4.09 17.83
CA VAL A 367 19.60 -3.58 19.12
C VAL A 367 19.72 -4.67 20.21
N ARG A 368 19.29 -5.88 19.92
CA ARG A 368 19.31 -6.98 20.90
C ARG A 368 20.73 -7.43 21.27
N THR A 369 21.62 -7.53 20.28
CA THR A 369 22.99 -8.04 20.50
C THR A 369 24.01 -6.93 20.76
N GLY A 370 23.89 -5.78 20.10
CA GLY A 370 24.80 -4.64 20.20
C GLY A 370 24.45 -3.69 21.35
N PHE A 371 23.21 -3.24 21.45
CA PHE A 371 22.76 -2.44 22.59
C PHE A 371 22.57 -3.32 23.83
N GLY A 372 22.16 -4.58 23.64
CA GLY A 372 22.03 -5.57 24.73
C GLY A 372 20.68 -5.49 25.45
N ASN A 373 19.64 -5.00 24.74
CA ASN A 373 18.28 -4.88 25.27
C ASN A 373 17.23 -5.09 24.18
N ASN A 374 15.95 -5.07 24.54
CA ASN A 374 14.83 -5.24 23.63
C ASN A 374 14.08 -3.91 23.30
N ASN A 375 14.68 -2.74 23.53
CA ASN A 375 14.10 -1.44 23.22
C ASN A 375 14.13 -1.16 21.70
N VAL A 376 13.45 -1.98 20.93
CA VAL A 376 13.35 -1.89 19.47
C VAL A 376 11.90 -2.03 19.04
N ASP A 377 11.39 -1.06 18.31
CA ASP A 377 10.01 -1.08 17.78
C ASP A 377 9.99 -0.44 16.40
N HIS A 378 8.84 -0.44 15.74
CA HIS A 378 8.65 0.18 14.43
C HIS A 378 7.22 0.70 14.24
N CYS A 379 6.96 1.32 13.10
CA CYS A 379 5.68 1.97 12.80
C CYS A 379 4.44 1.07 12.90
N THR A 380 4.56 -0.28 12.94
CA THR A 380 3.41 -1.16 13.22
C THR A 380 2.78 -0.83 14.57
N ARG A 381 3.58 -0.36 15.53
CA ARG A 381 3.07 0.11 16.83
C ARG A 381 2.03 1.20 16.69
N LEU A 382 2.23 2.12 15.79
CA LEU A 382 1.32 3.22 15.50
C LEU A 382 0.24 2.84 14.46
N CYS A 383 0.25 1.59 13.95
CA CYS A 383 -0.55 1.17 12.80
C CYS A 383 -1.56 0.07 13.16
N HIS A 384 -1.11 -1.17 13.37
CA HIS A 384 -1.93 -2.36 13.56
C HIS A 384 -1.59 -3.15 14.83
N ALA A 385 -0.88 -2.58 15.81
CA ALA A 385 -0.45 -3.32 16.98
C ALA A 385 -1.62 -3.94 17.76
N SER A 386 -2.74 -3.25 17.92
CA SER A 386 -3.95 -3.78 18.56
C SER A 386 -4.58 -4.92 17.74
N SER A 387 -4.60 -4.80 16.40
CA SER A 387 -5.07 -5.90 15.52
C SER A 387 -4.16 -7.13 15.63
N VAL A 388 -2.84 -6.93 15.65
CA VAL A 388 -1.87 -8.05 15.81
C VAL A 388 -2.05 -8.71 17.18
N ALA A 389 -2.19 -7.92 18.25
CA ALA A 389 -2.42 -8.45 19.59
C ALA A 389 -3.69 -9.31 19.67
N ALA A 390 -4.81 -8.81 19.14
CA ALA A 390 -6.07 -9.55 19.12
C ALA A 390 -6.01 -10.81 18.23
N LEU A 391 -5.30 -10.76 17.10
CA LEU A 391 -5.13 -11.92 16.22
C LEU A 391 -4.23 -12.99 16.84
N LEU A 392 -3.11 -12.61 17.46
CA LEU A 392 -2.24 -13.56 18.18
C LEU A 392 -3.00 -14.24 19.33
N GLU A 393 -3.76 -13.46 20.10
CA GLU A 393 -4.60 -13.97 21.20
C GLU A 393 -5.71 -14.89 20.67
N GLY A 394 -6.45 -14.45 19.65
CA GLY A 394 -7.64 -15.15 19.15
C GLY A 394 -7.32 -16.34 18.26
N VAL A 395 -6.51 -16.14 17.20
CA VAL A 395 -6.28 -17.16 16.16
C VAL A 395 -4.84 -17.69 16.13
N GLY A 396 -3.97 -17.20 17.03
CA GLY A 396 -2.58 -17.66 17.15
C GLY A 396 -1.65 -17.19 16.03
N SER A 397 -2.07 -16.20 15.22
CA SER A 397 -1.27 -15.67 14.11
C SER A 397 -1.48 -14.17 13.97
N GLY A 398 -0.41 -13.41 13.84
CA GLY A 398 -0.48 -11.96 13.60
C GLY A 398 -0.78 -11.57 12.16
N ALA A 399 -0.90 -12.53 11.24
CA ALA A 399 -1.08 -12.30 9.81
C ALA A 399 -2.54 -12.51 9.35
N VAL A 400 -2.84 -12.08 8.13
CA VAL A 400 -4.15 -12.27 7.48
C VAL A 400 -4.45 -13.75 7.21
N SER A 401 -5.74 -14.12 7.16
CA SER A 401 -6.13 -15.50 6.85
C SER A 401 -6.25 -15.80 5.35
N ASN A 402 -6.53 -14.78 4.53
CA ASN A 402 -6.73 -14.88 3.08
C ASN A 402 -6.02 -13.74 2.36
N GLN A 403 -5.77 -13.88 1.07
CA GLN A 403 -5.30 -12.78 0.21
C GLN A 403 -6.45 -11.81 -0.12
N VAL A 404 -6.16 -10.54 -0.41
CA VAL A 404 -7.19 -9.56 -0.84
C VAL A 404 -7.93 -10.04 -2.07
N LYS A 405 -7.22 -10.62 -3.04
CA LYS A 405 -7.84 -11.16 -4.26
C LYS A 405 -8.95 -12.18 -3.98
N ASP A 406 -8.91 -12.88 -2.86
CA ASP A 406 -9.92 -13.88 -2.50
C ASP A 406 -11.32 -13.28 -2.27
N VAL A 407 -11.47 -11.95 -2.21
CA VAL A 407 -12.78 -11.28 -2.26
C VAL A 407 -13.59 -11.64 -3.52
N GLU A 408 -12.93 -12.16 -4.58
CA GLU A 408 -13.61 -12.67 -5.77
C GLU A 408 -14.51 -13.88 -5.48
N ASN A 409 -14.19 -14.64 -4.44
CA ASN A 409 -14.95 -15.78 -3.97
C ASN A 409 -15.96 -15.42 -2.86
N ALA A 410 -15.93 -14.18 -2.37
CA ALA A 410 -16.82 -13.72 -1.32
C ALA A 410 -18.21 -13.38 -1.85
N SER A 411 -19.25 -13.83 -1.16
CA SER A 411 -20.64 -13.41 -1.39
C SER A 411 -21.01 -12.14 -0.61
N LEU A 412 -20.26 -11.87 0.49
CA LEU A 412 -20.36 -10.65 1.27
C LEU A 412 -18.96 -10.17 1.68
N ILE A 413 -18.73 -8.86 1.58
CA ILE A 413 -17.47 -8.21 2.00
C ILE A 413 -17.83 -7.15 3.03
N PHE A 414 -17.36 -7.33 4.27
CA PHE A 414 -17.56 -6.38 5.37
C PHE A 414 -16.30 -5.52 5.52
N ILE A 415 -16.42 -4.23 5.22
CA ILE A 415 -15.31 -3.26 5.31
C ILE A 415 -15.60 -2.33 6.48
N ILE A 416 -14.70 -2.27 7.47
CA ILE A 416 -14.86 -1.42 8.64
C ILE A 416 -13.63 -0.59 8.93
N GLY A 417 -13.83 0.70 9.27
CA GLY A 417 -12.76 1.62 9.64
C GLY A 417 -11.64 1.72 8.61
N SER A 418 -11.99 1.62 7.32
CA SER A 418 -11.03 1.62 6.22
C SER A 418 -11.56 2.31 4.97
N ASN A 419 -10.68 3.07 4.32
CA ASN A 419 -10.92 3.63 2.98
C ASN A 419 -9.96 2.97 1.95
N PRO A 420 -10.29 1.78 1.44
CA PRO A 420 -9.40 1.08 0.52
C PRO A 420 -9.16 1.82 -0.79
N THR A 421 -10.09 2.68 -1.26
CA THR A 421 -9.89 3.48 -2.47
C THR A 421 -8.74 4.47 -2.36
N ASN A 422 -8.47 5.01 -1.17
CA ASN A 422 -7.36 5.93 -0.92
C ASN A 422 -6.11 5.21 -0.38
N ASN A 423 -6.30 4.25 0.52
CA ASN A 423 -5.21 3.61 1.24
C ASN A 423 -4.57 2.44 0.47
N HIS A 424 -5.40 1.66 -0.25
CA HIS A 424 -5.01 0.45 -0.99
C HIS A 424 -5.74 0.41 -2.35
N PRO A 425 -5.49 1.40 -3.25
CA PRO A 425 -6.35 1.60 -4.43
C PRO A 425 -6.43 0.38 -5.35
N VAL A 426 -5.34 -0.38 -5.50
CA VAL A 426 -5.35 -1.61 -6.31
C VAL A 426 -6.16 -2.72 -5.62
N ALA A 427 -6.06 -2.87 -4.29
CA ALA A 427 -6.95 -3.78 -3.54
C ALA A 427 -8.42 -3.40 -3.71
N ALA A 428 -8.74 -2.10 -3.74
CA ALA A 428 -10.09 -1.62 -4.00
C ALA A 428 -10.62 -2.04 -5.38
N THR A 429 -9.76 -2.26 -6.38
CA THR A 429 -10.22 -2.76 -7.68
C THR A 429 -10.82 -4.16 -7.59
N TRP A 430 -10.21 -5.05 -6.79
CA TRP A 430 -10.75 -6.39 -6.53
C TRP A 430 -12.12 -6.33 -5.85
N ILE A 431 -12.25 -5.47 -4.83
CA ILE A 431 -13.50 -5.26 -4.09
C ILE A 431 -14.60 -4.71 -5.01
N LYS A 432 -14.30 -3.67 -5.79
CA LYS A 432 -15.26 -3.07 -6.75
C LYS A 432 -15.69 -4.08 -7.82
N ASN A 433 -14.77 -4.86 -8.36
CA ASN A 433 -15.05 -5.92 -9.31
C ASN A 433 -15.92 -7.05 -8.70
N ALA A 434 -15.66 -7.43 -7.43
CA ALA A 434 -16.50 -8.39 -6.74
C ALA A 434 -17.95 -7.88 -6.58
N ALA A 435 -18.13 -6.59 -6.25
CA ALA A 435 -19.46 -5.98 -6.20
C ALA A 435 -20.18 -6.00 -7.54
N GLN A 436 -19.49 -5.70 -8.65
CA GLN A 436 -20.07 -5.81 -10.00
C GLN A 436 -20.51 -7.23 -10.37
N ARG A 437 -19.84 -8.24 -9.81
CA ARG A 437 -20.21 -9.65 -9.96
C ARG A 437 -21.28 -10.12 -8.97
N GLY A 438 -21.82 -9.23 -8.14
CA GLY A 438 -22.92 -9.48 -7.24
C GLY A 438 -22.58 -9.73 -5.78
N ALA A 439 -21.33 -9.60 -5.35
CA ALA A 439 -20.97 -9.62 -3.95
C ALA A 439 -21.58 -8.42 -3.21
N LYS A 440 -22.14 -8.65 -2.02
CA LYS A 440 -22.69 -7.58 -1.18
C LYS A 440 -21.57 -6.91 -0.41
N ILE A 441 -21.35 -5.61 -0.63
CA ILE A 441 -20.42 -4.84 0.20
C ILE A 441 -21.20 -4.20 1.34
N VAL A 442 -20.75 -4.38 2.57
CA VAL A 442 -21.16 -3.61 3.75
C VAL A 442 -20.01 -2.69 4.12
N LEU A 443 -20.22 -1.39 4.08
CA LEU A 443 -19.27 -0.39 4.55
C LEU A 443 -19.70 0.10 5.93
N ALA A 444 -18.86 -0.10 6.95
CA ALA A 444 -19.02 0.45 8.29
C ALA A 444 -17.89 1.46 8.55
N ASP A 445 -18.18 2.74 8.49
CA ASP A 445 -17.20 3.81 8.67
C ASP A 445 -17.93 5.10 9.11
N PRO A 446 -17.38 5.90 10.03
CA PRO A 446 -17.92 7.22 10.35
C PRO A 446 -18.07 8.14 9.13
N ARG A 447 -17.17 8.01 8.16
CA ARG A 447 -17.20 8.75 6.88
C ARG A 447 -17.79 7.89 5.75
N LYS A 448 -18.56 8.51 4.88
CA LYS A 448 -18.99 7.89 3.60
C LYS A 448 -17.84 7.94 2.61
N THR A 449 -16.95 6.97 2.66
CA THR A 449 -15.81 6.87 1.73
C THR A 449 -16.28 6.47 0.32
N ASP A 450 -15.41 6.64 -0.71
CA ASP A 450 -15.78 6.41 -2.12
C ASP A 450 -16.28 5.00 -2.41
N ILE A 451 -15.85 4.01 -1.64
CA ILE A 451 -16.33 2.64 -1.78
C ILE A 451 -17.83 2.51 -1.48
N SER A 452 -18.44 3.49 -0.81
CA SER A 452 -19.89 3.52 -0.53
C SER A 452 -20.74 3.49 -1.80
N LYS A 453 -20.22 3.97 -2.93
CA LYS A 453 -20.90 3.90 -4.25
C LYS A 453 -21.17 2.45 -4.70
N TYR A 454 -20.42 1.49 -4.18
CA TYR A 454 -20.53 0.06 -4.48
C TYR A 454 -21.17 -0.73 -3.33
N ALA A 455 -21.44 -0.07 -2.20
CA ALA A 455 -21.95 -0.73 -1.01
C ALA A 455 -23.44 -1.10 -1.15
N TRP A 456 -23.76 -2.34 -0.80
CA TRP A 456 -25.15 -2.76 -0.59
C TRP A 456 -25.78 -2.07 0.62
N ARG A 457 -25.00 -1.91 1.71
CA ARG A 457 -25.38 -1.14 2.91
C ARG A 457 -24.19 -0.34 3.43
N THR A 458 -24.46 0.88 3.86
CA THR A 458 -23.49 1.75 4.56
C THR A 458 -23.97 1.98 5.99
N LEU A 459 -23.14 1.57 6.94
CA LEU A 459 -23.31 1.81 8.37
C LEU A 459 -22.42 3.00 8.77
N GLN A 460 -22.96 4.22 8.65
CA GLN A 460 -22.26 5.45 9.06
C GLN A 460 -22.41 5.62 10.58
N PHE A 461 -21.64 4.86 11.33
CA PHE A 461 -21.72 4.87 12.79
C PHE A 461 -20.97 6.06 13.41
N LYS A 462 -21.32 6.42 14.64
CA LYS A 462 -20.63 7.48 15.38
C LYS A 462 -19.18 7.08 15.66
N PRO A 463 -18.20 7.99 15.54
CA PRO A 463 -16.81 7.67 15.90
C PRO A 463 -16.70 7.06 17.29
N ASP A 464 -15.79 6.11 17.50
CA ASP A 464 -15.49 5.46 18.78
C ASP A 464 -16.60 4.52 19.31
N THR A 465 -17.51 4.05 18.45
CA THR A 465 -18.62 3.16 18.86
C THR A 465 -18.60 1.79 18.18
N ASP A 466 -17.42 1.36 17.75
CA ASP A 466 -17.19 0.09 17.04
C ASP A 466 -17.68 -1.12 17.86
N VAL A 467 -17.27 -1.23 19.14
CA VAL A 467 -17.68 -2.33 20.03
C VAL A 467 -19.20 -2.36 20.21
N ALA A 468 -19.87 -1.20 20.29
CA ALA A 468 -21.32 -1.15 20.40
C ALA A 468 -22.01 -1.75 19.17
N LEU A 469 -21.57 -1.34 17.98
CA LEU A 469 -22.10 -1.86 16.71
C LEU A 469 -21.82 -3.36 16.54
N LEU A 470 -20.58 -3.78 16.77
CA LEU A 470 -20.15 -5.17 16.53
C LEU A 470 -20.74 -6.14 17.55
N ASN A 471 -20.79 -5.77 18.83
CA ASN A 471 -21.46 -6.56 19.85
C ASN A 471 -22.97 -6.67 19.60
N ALA A 472 -23.63 -5.61 19.10
CA ALA A 472 -25.02 -5.70 18.68
C ALA A 472 -25.22 -6.68 17.52
N MET A 473 -24.31 -6.75 16.56
CA MET A 473 -24.35 -7.77 15.49
C MET A 473 -24.16 -9.18 16.06
N LEU A 474 -23.20 -9.38 16.96
CA LEU A 474 -22.98 -10.65 17.67
C LEU A 474 -24.22 -11.07 18.48
N HIS A 475 -24.88 -10.11 19.13
CA HIS A 475 -26.15 -10.35 19.88
C HIS A 475 -27.22 -10.94 18.96
N VAL A 476 -27.47 -10.32 17.81
CA VAL A 476 -28.46 -10.81 16.82
C VAL A 476 -28.14 -12.22 16.37
N ILE A 477 -26.86 -12.49 16.04
CA ILE A 477 -26.43 -13.82 15.56
C ILE A 477 -26.68 -14.89 16.61
N ILE A 478 -26.44 -14.59 17.90
CA ILE A 478 -26.65 -15.53 19.00
C ILE A 478 -28.12 -15.65 19.34
N GLU A 479 -28.86 -14.54 19.46
CA GLU A 479 -30.29 -14.48 19.77
C GLU A 479 -31.13 -15.24 18.74
N GLU A 480 -30.83 -15.06 17.45
CA GLU A 480 -31.59 -15.66 16.35
C GLU A 480 -31.06 -17.05 15.94
N ASN A 481 -30.14 -17.65 16.70
CA ASN A 481 -29.54 -18.97 16.45
C ASN A 481 -28.87 -19.10 15.08
N LEU A 482 -28.20 -18.05 14.62
CA LEU A 482 -27.47 -18.00 13.34
C LEU A 482 -26.00 -18.44 13.49
N VAL A 483 -25.62 -18.93 14.67
CA VAL A 483 -24.28 -19.43 14.98
C VAL A 483 -24.01 -20.74 14.23
N ASP A 484 -22.84 -20.86 13.63
CA ASP A 484 -22.35 -22.15 13.12
C ASP A 484 -21.96 -23.06 14.31
N GLN A 485 -22.92 -23.83 14.80
CA GLN A 485 -22.76 -24.69 15.97
C GLN A 485 -21.65 -25.72 15.80
N ASN A 486 -21.50 -26.27 14.60
CA ASN A 486 -20.46 -27.26 14.32
C ASN A 486 -19.05 -26.61 14.39
N PHE A 487 -18.88 -25.42 13.79
CA PHE A 487 -17.64 -24.70 13.87
C PHE A 487 -17.30 -24.31 15.31
N VAL A 488 -18.26 -23.75 16.04
CA VAL A 488 -18.05 -23.31 17.41
C VAL A 488 -17.64 -24.47 18.32
N GLN A 489 -18.34 -25.60 18.26
CA GLN A 489 -18.03 -26.78 19.09
C GLN A 489 -16.66 -27.38 18.82
N ASN A 490 -16.23 -27.40 17.54
CA ASN A 490 -15.03 -28.12 17.15
C ASN A 490 -13.80 -27.20 17.02
N ARG A 491 -13.99 -25.91 16.77
CA ARG A 491 -12.92 -24.98 16.37
C ARG A 491 -12.72 -23.80 17.33
N THR A 492 -13.59 -23.62 18.35
CA THR A 492 -13.48 -22.46 19.26
C THR A 492 -13.42 -22.87 20.74
N THR A 493 -13.04 -21.93 21.59
CA THR A 493 -13.10 -21.98 23.06
C THR A 493 -13.76 -20.71 23.59
N HIS A 494 -14.24 -20.74 24.83
CA HIS A 494 -14.83 -19.60 25.56
C HIS A 494 -16.12 -19.01 24.94
N PHE A 495 -16.88 -19.82 24.19
CA PHE A 495 -18.13 -19.38 23.59
C PHE A 495 -19.21 -18.99 24.63
N ASP A 496 -19.27 -19.71 25.75
CA ASP A 496 -20.26 -19.42 26.80
C ASP A 496 -19.99 -18.09 27.49
N GLU A 497 -18.71 -17.72 27.69
CA GLU A 497 -18.34 -16.42 28.24
C GLU A 497 -18.72 -15.30 27.26
N LEU A 498 -18.44 -15.47 25.95
CA LEU A 498 -18.86 -14.52 24.91
C LEU A 498 -20.39 -14.40 24.90
N LYS A 499 -21.13 -15.51 24.90
CA LYS A 499 -22.59 -15.52 24.90
C LYS A 499 -23.18 -14.77 26.10
N LYS A 500 -22.59 -14.95 27.27
CA LYS A 500 -23.00 -14.25 28.49
C LYS A 500 -22.74 -12.74 28.39
N ASN A 501 -21.57 -12.35 27.89
CA ASN A 501 -21.20 -10.93 27.72
C ASN A 501 -22.16 -10.21 26.74
N ILE A 502 -22.42 -10.84 25.60
CA ILE A 502 -23.21 -10.27 24.50
C ILE A 502 -24.69 -10.03 24.88
N GLN A 503 -25.23 -10.64 25.92
CA GLN A 503 -26.59 -10.37 26.39
C GLN A 503 -26.84 -8.91 26.78
N ALA A 504 -25.80 -8.17 27.12
CA ALA A 504 -25.89 -6.75 27.49
C ALA A 504 -26.08 -5.81 26.28
N TYR A 505 -25.93 -6.31 25.04
CA TYR A 505 -25.80 -5.49 23.83
C TYR A 505 -26.92 -5.70 22.77
N PRO A 506 -28.23 -5.71 23.15
CA PRO A 506 -29.27 -5.80 22.13
C PRO A 506 -29.24 -4.57 21.20
N PRO A 507 -29.55 -4.74 19.90
CA PRO A 507 -29.50 -3.67 18.91
C PRO A 507 -30.27 -2.42 19.33
N GLU A 508 -31.41 -2.57 20.01
CA GLU A 508 -32.26 -1.47 20.46
C GLU A 508 -31.57 -0.58 21.51
N LYS A 509 -30.71 -1.15 22.33
CA LYS A 509 -29.88 -0.40 23.28
C LYS A 509 -28.65 0.22 22.60
N MET A 510 -28.09 -0.44 21.60
CA MET A 510 -26.86 0.01 20.93
C MET A 510 -27.13 1.05 19.83
N ALA A 511 -28.33 1.03 19.23
CA ALA A 511 -28.72 1.96 18.18
C ALA A 511 -28.52 3.45 18.56
N PRO A 512 -28.95 3.95 19.71
CA PRO A 512 -28.71 5.34 20.11
C PRO A 512 -27.22 5.63 20.39
N ILE A 513 -26.43 4.63 20.78
CA ILE A 513 -24.99 4.76 21.04
C ILE A 513 -24.23 4.88 19.72
N CYS A 514 -24.37 3.90 18.85
CA CYS A 514 -23.63 3.87 17.57
C CYS A 514 -24.29 4.70 16.45
N GLY A 515 -25.54 5.15 16.63
CA GLY A 515 -26.24 5.96 15.63
C GLY A 515 -26.79 5.15 14.44
N ILE A 516 -26.75 3.81 14.49
CA ILE A 516 -27.28 2.93 13.43
C ILE A 516 -28.65 2.37 13.88
N PRO A 517 -29.70 2.44 13.04
CA PRO A 517 -31.00 1.86 13.36
C PRO A 517 -30.90 0.38 13.70
N ALA A 518 -31.59 -0.08 14.75
CA ALA A 518 -31.57 -1.47 15.21
C ALA A 518 -31.93 -2.47 14.09
N GLU A 519 -32.93 -2.15 13.27
CA GLU A 519 -33.33 -2.98 12.13
C GLU A 519 -32.22 -3.14 11.09
N LEU A 520 -31.44 -2.08 10.83
CA LEU A 520 -30.29 -2.14 9.91
C LEU A 520 -29.16 -2.98 10.50
N ILE A 521 -28.93 -2.92 11.82
CA ILE A 521 -27.97 -3.80 12.51
C ILE A 521 -28.41 -5.27 12.34
N ARG A 522 -29.69 -5.56 12.58
CA ARG A 522 -30.27 -6.90 12.42
C ARG A 522 -30.16 -7.39 10.98
N GLU A 523 -30.51 -6.54 9.99
CA GLU A 523 -30.40 -6.88 8.56
C GLU A 523 -28.97 -7.29 8.18
N VAL A 524 -27.99 -6.49 8.59
CA VAL A 524 -26.57 -6.73 8.24
C VAL A 524 -26.03 -7.96 8.99
N ALA A 525 -26.36 -8.13 10.26
CA ALA A 525 -25.93 -9.30 11.05
C ALA A 525 -26.47 -10.60 10.46
N ARG A 526 -27.75 -10.65 10.09
CA ARG A 526 -28.37 -11.80 9.41
C ARG A 526 -27.70 -12.08 8.06
N ALA A 527 -27.48 -11.03 7.25
CA ALA A 527 -26.83 -11.16 5.94
C ALA A 527 -25.41 -11.70 6.06
N PHE A 528 -24.66 -11.26 7.07
CA PHE A 528 -23.30 -11.74 7.33
C PHE A 528 -23.30 -13.20 7.78
N ALA A 529 -24.12 -13.56 8.76
CA ALA A 529 -24.17 -14.91 9.32
C ALA A 529 -24.66 -15.96 8.31
N THR A 530 -25.59 -15.60 7.42
CA THR A 530 -26.15 -16.49 6.41
C THR A 530 -25.44 -16.44 5.06
N ALA A 531 -24.39 -15.63 4.94
CA ALA A 531 -23.59 -15.56 3.72
C ALA A 531 -22.91 -16.88 3.43
N LYS A 532 -22.90 -17.31 2.15
CA LYS A 532 -22.15 -18.49 1.71
C LYS A 532 -20.66 -18.36 2.06
N SER A 533 -20.12 -17.17 1.85
CA SER A 533 -18.76 -16.78 2.19
C SER A 533 -18.73 -15.30 2.54
N ALA A 534 -18.08 -14.92 3.63
CA ALA A 534 -17.95 -13.55 4.05
C ALA A 534 -16.51 -13.23 4.48
N MET A 535 -15.97 -12.12 3.98
CA MET A 535 -14.63 -11.66 4.30
C MET A 535 -14.69 -10.31 5.01
N ILE A 536 -13.96 -10.19 6.12
CA ILE A 536 -13.84 -8.95 6.89
C ILE A 536 -12.54 -8.26 6.54
N LEU A 537 -12.61 -7.02 6.07
CA LEU A 537 -11.48 -6.14 5.78
C LEU A 537 -11.54 -4.93 6.71
N TRP A 538 -10.46 -4.63 7.42
CA TRP A 538 -10.43 -3.44 8.28
C TRP A 538 -9.12 -2.66 8.21
N GLY A 539 -9.18 -1.43 8.68
CA GLY A 539 -8.05 -0.51 8.68
C GLY A 539 -7.78 0.15 10.02
N MET A 540 -7.11 1.29 9.97
CA MET A 540 -6.69 2.06 11.15
C MET A 540 -7.86 2.63 11.95
N GLY A 541 -9.04 2.81 11.34
CA GLY A 541 -10.25 3.24 12.05
C GLY A 541 -10.73 2.26 13.11
N VAL A 542 -10.36 0.97 12.99
CA VAL A 542 -10.58 -0.06 14.02
C VAL A 542 -9.43 -0.06 15.03
N SER A 543 -8.19 0.04 14.54
CA SER A 543 -7.00 -0.26 15.34
C SER A 543 -6.52 0.91 16.20
N GLN A 544 -6.61 2.15 15.72
CA GLN A 544 -6.01 3.33 16.35
C GLN A 544 -6.93 4.00 17.39
N HIS A 545 -7.39 3.22 18.36
CA HIS A 545 -8.19 3.61 19.52
C HIS A 545 -7.63 3.01 20.81
N VAL A 546 -7.91 3.62 21.93
CA VAL A 546 -7.57 3.08 23.27
C VAL A 546 -8.23 1.72 23.56
N HIS A 547 -9.20 1.33 22.76
CA HIS A 547 -9.85 0.02 22.78
C HIS A 547 -9.72 -0.72 21.42
N GLY A 548 -8.68 -0.42 20.62
CA GLY A 548 -8.48 -0.99 19.30
C GLY A 548 -8.32 -2.53 19.32
N THR A 549 -7.76 -3.08 20.41
CA THR A 549 -7.69 -4.54 20.60
C THR A 549 -9.10 -5.15 20.77
N ASP A 550 -9.98 -4.50 21.53
CA ASP A 550 -11.37 -4.95 21.71
C ASP A 550 -12.19 -4.84 20.42
N ASN A 551 -11.98 -3.78 19.62
CA ASN A 551 -12.59 -3.67 18.31
C ASN A 551 -12.23 -4.88 17.43
N ALA A 552 -10.95 -5.25 17.39
CA ALA A 552 -10.48 -6.39 16.61
C ALA A 552 -10.98 -7.74 17.17
N ARG A 553 -11.06 -7.90 18.50
CA ARG A 553 -11.66 -9.08 19.16
C ARG A 553 -13.11 -9.32 18.70
N CYS A 554 -13.92 -8.26 18.58
CA CYS A 554 -15.29 -8.35 18.08
C CYS A 554 -15.34 -8.85 16.62
N LEU A 555 -14.43 -8.36 15.75
CA LEU A 555 -14.36 -8.82 14.36
C LEU A 555 -13.93 -10.30 14.25
N ILE A 556 -12.95 -10.68 15.06
CA ILE A 556 -12.51 -12.08 15.16
C ILE A 556 -13.67 -12.97 15.63
N ALA A 557 -14.41 -12.55 16.66
CA ALA A 557 -15.58 -13.26 17.15
C ALA A 557 -16.66 -13.39 16.06
N LEU A 558 -16.96 -12.30 15.33
CA LEU A 558 -17.95 -12.27 14.26
C LEU A 558 -17.67 -13.31 13.18
N ALA A 559 -16.41 -13.37 12.68
CA ALA A 559 -16.02 -14.35 11.68
C ALA A 559 -16.11 -15.80 12.20
N ASN A 560 -15.69 -16.02 13.44
CA ASN A 560 -15.53 -17.37 13.96
C ASN A 560 -16.86 -17.99 14.42
N ILE A 561 -17.77 -17.26 15.08
CA ILE A 561 -19.06 -17.85 15.47
C ILE A 561 -19.96 -18.16 14.28
N THR A 562 -19.65 -17.60 13.11
CA THR A 562 -20.39 -17.84 11.85
C THR A 562 -19.63 -18.73 10.87
N GLY A 563 -18.47 -19.30 11.26
CA GLY A 563 -17.65 -20.15 10.39
C GLY A 563 -17.14 -19.46 9.13
N GLN A 564 -16.95 -18.12 9.17
CA GLN A 564 -16.50 -17.32 8.05
C GLN A 564 -14.97 -17.12 8.06
N ILE A 565 -14.23 -18.23 8.22
CA ILE A 565 -12.77 -18.29 8.21
C ILE A 565 -12.30 -19.68 7.77
N GLY A 566 -11.09 -19.76 7.19
CA GLY A 566 -10.48 -21.02 6.77
C GLY A 566 -11.18 -21.68 5.58
N LYS A 567 -11.74 -20.89 4.67
CA LYS A 567 -12.33 -21.34 3.40
C LYS A 567 -12.27 -20.22 2.36
N PRO A 568 -12.36 -20.52 1.05
CA PRO A 568 -12.34 -19.50 -0.01
C PRO A 568 -13.44 -18.43 0.18
N GLY A 569 -13.07 -17.16 -0.01
CA GLY A 569 -13.95 -16.02 0.12
C GLY A 569 -14.36 -15.68 1.56
N SER A 570 -13.74 -16.31 2.57
CA SER A 570 -14.07 -16.10 3.97
C SER A 570 -12.81 -15.94 4.82
N GLY A 571 -12.72 -14.86 5.59
CA GLY A 571 -11.56 -14.65 6.42
C GLY A 571 -11.45 -13.27 7.06
N LEU A 572 -10.32 -13.07 7.72
CA LEU A 572 -9.94 -11.89 8.46
C LEU A 572 -8.77 -11.21 7.76
N HIS A 573 -8.92 -9.95 7.37
CA HIS A 573 -7.91 -9.23 6.61
C HIS A 573 -7.68 -7.80 7.11
N PRO A 574 -6.82 -7.58 8.13
CA PRO A 574 -6.31 -6.25 8.43
C PRO A 574 -5.45 -5.74 7.27
N LEU A 575 -5.91 -4.65 6.63
CA LEU A 575 -5.21 -4.04 5.49
C LEU A 575 -3.95 -3.31 5.95
N ARG A 576 -2.79 -3.96 5.84
CA ARG A 576 -1.49 -3.41 6.27
C ARG A 576 -1.14 -2.14 5.50
N GLY A 577 -0.60 -1.15 6.21
CA GLY A 577 -0.35 0.18 5.66
C GLY A 577 0.81 0.23 4.67
N GLN A 578 2.04 0.18 5.14
CA GLN A 578 3.26 0.30 4.34
C GLN A 578 3.59 -1.02 3.65
N ASN A 579 4.52 -0.95 2.69
CA ASN A 579 4.91 -2.08 1.83
C ASN A 579 5.51 -3.28 2.60
N ASN A 580 6.14 -3.06 3.76
CA ASN A 580 6.77 -4.10 4.57
C ASN A 580 6.33 -4.12 6.04
N VAL A 581 5.13 -3.61 6.37
CA VAL A 581 4.60 -3.66 7.75
C VAL A 581 4.50 -5.11 8.26
N GLN A 582 4.07 -6.03 7.39
CA GLN A 582 3.99 -7.44 7.75
C GLN A 582 5.38 -8.02 7.98
N GLY A 583 6.29 -7.85 7.00
CA GLY A 583 7.62 -8.46 7.06
C GLY A 583 8.51 -7.90 8.17
N ALA A 584 8.45 -6.61 8.45
CA ALA A 584 9.20 -6.02 9.57
C ALA A 584 8.74 -6.59 10.93
N SER A 585 7.43 -6.81 11.08
CA SER A 585 6.90 -7.49 12.27
C SER A 585 7.31 -8.96 12.34
N ASP A 586 7.23 -9.68 11.20
CA ASP A 586 7.62 -11.10 11.09
C ASP A 586 9.11 -11.28 11.40
N ALA A 587 9.96 -10.34 10.98
CA ALA A 587 11.41 -10.32 11.22
C ALA A 587 11.81 -9.97 12.68
N GLY A 588 10.82 -9.70 13.55
CA GLY A 588 11.05 -9.48 14.98
C GLY A 588 11.37 -8.03 15.38
N LEU A 589 11.04 -7.05 14.54
CA LEU A 589 11.20 -5.63 14.84
C LEU A 589 10.11 -5.14 15.83
N ILE A 590 9.94 -5.87 16.92
CA ILE A 590 8.91 -5.69 17.95
C ILE A 590 9.55 -5.92 19.34
N PRO A 591 9.33 -5.06 20.35
CA PRO A 591 10.07 -5.12 21.61
C PRO A 591 9.82 -6.38 22.45
N MET A 592 8.67 -7.03 22.29
CA MET A 592 8.30 -8.22 23.06
C MET A 592 8.46 -9.53 22.29
N MET A 593 8.88 -9.50 21.01
CA MET A 593 8.93 -10.68 20.14
C MET A 593 10.25 -10.78 19.38
N PHE A 594 10.81 -11.97 19.34
CA PHE A 594 11.83 -12.39 18.38
C PHE A 594 11.20 -12.62 16.98
N PRO A 595 11.99 -12.88 15.93
CA PRO A 595 11.45 -13.28 14.62
C PRO A 595 10.40 -14.40 14.74
N ASN A 596 9.44 -14.38 13.81
CA ASN A 596 8.30 -15.30 13.78
C ASN A 596 7.36 -15.21 15.01
N TYR A 597 7.24 -14.00 15.61
CA TYR A 597 6.39 -13.71 16.77
C TYR A 597 6.67 -14.58 18.01
N GLN A 598 7.89 -15.01 18.21
CA GLN A 598 8.28 -15.79 19.38
C GLN A 598 8.51 -14.86 20.58
N PRO A 599 7.77 -15.00 21.72
CA PRO A 599 7.92 -14.07 22.84
C PRO A 599 9.33 -14.11 23.43
N VAL A 600 9.93 -12.94 23.71
CA VAL A 600 11.26 -12.84 24.36
C VAL A 600 11.28 -13.46 25.75
N THR A 601 10.13 -13.54 26.41
CA THR A 601 9.93 -14.16 27.72
C THR A 601 9.79 -15.68 27.66
N ASN A 602 9.68 -16.29 26.46
CA ASN A 602 9.57 -17.73 26.32
C ASN A 602 10.98 -18.36 26.46
N PRO A 603 11.25 -19.18 27.50
CA PRO A 603 12.57 -19.71 27.73
C PRO A 603 13.14 -20.51 26.56
N LYS A 604 12.29 -21.29 25.86
CA LYS A 604 12.72 -22.10 24.70
C LYS A 604 13.14 -21.23 23.51
N ALA A 605 12.34 -20.20 23.20
CA ALA A 605 12.67 -19.25 22.15
C ALA A 605 13.94 -18.47 22.50
N HIS A 606 14.04 -18.02 23.74
CA HIS A 606 15.19 -17.28 24.25
C HIS A 606 16.48 -18.11 24.11
N ASP A 607 16.50 -19.34 24.63
CA ASP A 607 17.66 -20.25 24.55
C ASP A 607 18.04 -20.57 23.11
N TRP A 608 17.03 -20.68 22.22
CA TRP A 608 17.24 -20.93 20.79
C TRP A 608 17.94 -19.75 20.13
N PHE A 609 17.47 -18.50 20.36
CA PHE A 609 18.07 -17.30 19.76
C PHE A 609 19.43 -16.97 20.36
N GLU A 610 19.69 -17.20 21.68
CA GLU A 610 21.02 -17.08 22.25
C GLU A 610 22.01 -18.02 21.57
N ASN A 611 21.61 -19.27 21.33
CA ASN A 611 22.44 -20.24 20.61
C ASN A 611 22.58 -19.87 19.13
N TYR A 612 21.53 -19.40 18.48
CA TYR A 612 21.55 -19.08 17.05
C TYR A 612 22.42 -17.85 16.74
N TRP A 613 22.32 -16.82 17.57
CA TRP A 613 23.12 -15.60 17.41
C TRP A 613 24.44 -15.61 18.20
N GLN A 614 24.73 -16.68 18.92
CA GLN A 614 25.95 -16.86 19.72
C GLN A 614 26.20 -15.67 20.67
N THR A 615 25.17 -15.26 21.42
CA THR A 615 25.23 -14.10 22.33
C THR A 615 24.25 -14.28 23.50
N THR A 616 24.44 -13.51 24.58
CA THR A 616 23.46 -13.42 25.66
C THR A 616 22.45 -12.34 25.37
N LEU A 617 21.18 -12.63 25.59
CA LEU A 617 20.07 -11.72 25.29
C LEU A 617 19.34 -11.26 26.57
N ASP A 618 18.70 -10.08 26.50
CA ASP A 618 17.81 -9.60 27.55
C ASP A 618 16.50 -10.41 27.55
N LYS A 619 16.03 -10.82 28.73
CA LYS A 619 14.82 -11.64 28.95
C LYS A 619 13.55 -10.80 29.11
N GLU A 620 13.70 -9.49 29.29
CA GLU A 620 12.57 -8.59 29.51
C GLU A 620 12.10 -7.96 28.20
N PRO A 621 10.79 -7.76 27.99
CA PRO A 621 10.29 -6.97 26.89
C PRO A 621 10.82 -5.54 26.94
N GLY A 622 11.13 -4.98 25.77
CA GLY A 622 11.51 -3.58 25.66
C GLY A 622 10.30 -2.64 25.65
N TYR A 623 10.58 -1.34 25.65
CA TYR A 623 9.56 -0.29 25.53
C TYR A 623 9.04 -0.16 24.10
N THR A 624 7.75 0.17 23.98
CA THR A 624 7.12 0.53 22.69
C THR A 624 7.43 1.99 22.31
N VAL A 625 7.18 2.38 21.06
CA VAL A 625 7.50 3.72 20.52
C VAL A 625 7.11 4.86 21.48
N VAL A 626 5.83 4.92 21.89
CA VAL A 626 5.33 5.99 22.77
C VAL A 626 5.91 5.88 24.18
N GLU A 627 6.11 4.65 24.67
CA GLU A 627 6.77 4.41 25.95
C GLU A 627 8.25 4.83 25.92
N ILE A 628 8.95 4.65 24.77
CA ILE A 628 10.32 5.15 24.58
C ILE A 628 10.36 6.69 24.72
N MET A 629 9.41 7.41 24.08
CA MET A 629 9.34 8.87 24.19
C MET A 629 9.12 9.32 25.65
N ASN A 630 8.28 8.63 26.40
CA ASN A 630 8.09 8.89 27.83
C ASN A 630 9.37 8.60 28.62
N GLN A 631 10.06 7.51 28.31
CA GLN A 631 11.25 7.09 29.03
C GLN A 631 12.49 7.97 28.74
N ILE A 632 12.56 8.63 27.59
CA ILE A 632 13.54 9.68 27.31
C ILE A 632 13.40 10.85 28.28
N LEU A 633 12.18 11.21 28.64
CA LEU A 633 11.87 12.31 29.53
C LEU A 633 11.81 11.89 31.02
N ALA A 634 12.13 10.64 31.35
CA ALA A 634 12.23 10.19 32.73
C ALA A 634 13.31 10.99 33.52
N PRO A 635 13.23 11.06 34.85
CA PRO A 635 14.24 11.70 35.67
C PRO A 635 15.64 11.13 35.41
N ASP A 636 16.70 11.96 35.62
CA ASP A 636 18.07 11.56 35.33
C ASP A 636 18.59 10.39 36.20
N ASN A 637 18.00 10.17 37.35
CA ASN A 637 18.32 9.05 38.25
C ASN A 637 17.54 7.76 37.95
N ASP A 638 16.65 7.77 36.94
CA ASP A 638 15.96 6.56 36.50
C ASP A 638 16.96 5.65 35.73
N PRO A 639 17.21 4.41 36.17
CA PRO A 639 18.16 3.50 35.54
C PRO A 639 17.69 3.02 34.15
N HIS A 640 16.42 3.27 33.80
CA HIS A 640 15.83 2.91 32.53
C HIS A 640 15.62 4.12 31.61
N LYS A 641 16.09 5.31 31.98
CA LYS A 641 16.02 6.50 31.12
C LYS A 641 16.75 6.25 29.82
N ILE A 642 16.05 6.45 28.69
CA ILE A 642 16.66 6.37 27.36
C ILE A 642 17.47 7.65 27.10
N ARG A 643 18.77 7.50 26.80
CA ARG A 643 19.72 8.59 26.55
C ARG A 643 20.24 8.64 25.13
N GLY A 644 20.29 7.50 24.44
CA GLY A 644 20.69 7.40 23.05
C GLY A 644 19.69 6.66 22.22
N MET A 645 19.51 7.08 20.96
CA MET A 645 18.55 6.45 20.06
C MET A 645 19.07 6.40 18.62
N TYR A 646 18.84 5.26 17.95
CA TYR A 646 19.07 5.10 16.51
C TYR A 646 17.74 4.93 15.79
N ILE A 647 17.44 5.84 14.86
CA ILE A 647 16.21 5.85 14.05
C ILE A 647 16.56 5.58 12.59
N MET A 648 15.95 4.57 12.00
CA MET A 648 16.15 4.17 10.61
C MET A 648 14.86 4.33 9.79
N GLY A 649 14.83 5.33 8.88
CA GLY A 649 13.77 5.53 7.91
C GLY A 649 12.39 5.82 8.50
N GLU A 650 12.33 6.43 9.68
CA GLU A 650 11.11 6.82 10.38
C GLU A 650 11.13 8.30 10.76
N ASN A 651 9.94 8.89 10.88
CA ASN A 651 9.79 10.32 11.16
C ASN A 651 8.88 10.57 12.38
N PRO A 652 9.28 10.13 13.60
CA PRO A 652 8.47 10.28 14.81
C PRO A 652 8.15 11.75 15.15
N ALA A 653 8.97 12.72 14.76
CA ALA A 653 8.66 14.15 14.89
C ALA A 653 7.46 14.61 14.03
N MET A 654 6.86 13.70 13.21
CA MET A 654 5.64 13.88 12.43
C MET A 654 4.60 12.77 12.64
N SER A 655 5.03 11.55 12.93
CA SER A 655 4.14 10.38 13.01
C SER A 655 3.60 10.09 14.40
N ASP A 656 4.32 10.47 15.45
CA ASP A 656 3.92 10.18 16.82
C ASP A 656 2.72 11.04 17.27
N PRO A 657 1.93 10.60 18.26
CA PRO A 657 0.88 11.43 18.83
C PRO A 657 1.51 12.53 19.70
N ASP A 658 0.79 13.61 19.92
CA ASP A 658 1.30 14.76 20.69
C ASP A 658 2.73 15.15 20.25
N LEU A 659 2.84 15.68 19.04
CA LEU A 659 4.15 16.00 18.45
C LEU A 659 4.99 16.95 19.29
N ASN A 660 4.38 17.81 20.13
CA ASN A 660 5.15 18.67 21.03
C ASN A 660 5.91 17.84 22.06
N HIS A 661 5.28 16.81 22.63
CA HIS A 661 5.92 15.87 23.55
C HIS A 661 7.00 15.04 22.85
N ALA A 662 6.69 14.45 21.69
CA ALA A 662 7.62 13.63 20.94
C ALA A 662 8.86 14.41 20.48
N ARG A 663 8.68 15.63 19.96
CA ARG A 663 9.80 16.50 19.55
C ARG A 663 10.67 16.92 20.75
N HIS A 664 10.04 17.20 21.90
CA HIS A 664 10.79 17.51 23.12
C HIS A 664 11.62 16.30 23.59
N ALA A 665 11.05 15.10 23.56
CA ALA A 665 11.76 13.88 23.88
C ALA A 665 12.99 13.70 22.95
N LEU A 666 12.80 13.74 21.64
CA LEU A 666 13.90 13.59 20.67
C LEU A 666 15.00 14.65 20.85
N ALA A 667 14.62 15.91 21.13
CA ALA A 667 15.59 16.98 21.38
C ALA A 667 16.38 16.79 22.68
N SER A 668 15.82 16.06 23.66
CA SER A 668 16.45 15.82 24.98
C SER A 668 17.45 14.67 24.96
N LEU A 669 17.54 13.89 23.90
CA LEU A 669 18.51 12.80 23.78
C LEU A 669 19.96 13.30 23.77
N GLU A 670 20.83 12.60 24.48
CA GLU A 670 22.28 12.87 24.51
C GLU A 670 22.96 12.47 23.18
N CYS A 671 22.44 11.42 22.53
CA CYS A 671 22.87 11.00 21.19
C CYS A 671 21.66 10.53 20.38
N LEU A 672 21.29 11.27 19.35
CA LEU A 672 20.27 10.91 18.38
C LEU A 672 20.91 10.70 17.01
N VAL A 673 20.90 9.47 16.54
CA VAL A 673 21.34 9.09 15.19
C VAL A 673 20.11 8.86 14.30
N VAL A 674 20.05 9.55 13.15
CA VAL A 674 18.94 9.40 12.20
C VAL A 674 19.49 9.01 10.83
N GLN A 675 19.04 7.87 10.34
CA GLN A 675 19.30 7.36 9.00
C GLN A 675 18.08 7.59 8.13
N ASP A 676 18.18 8.42 7.11
CA ASP A 676 17.07 8.76 6.23
C ASP A 676 17.56 9.15 4.84
N ILE A 677 16.63 9.27 3.89
CA ILE A 677 16.89 9.74 2.52
C ILE A 677 16.70 11.25 2.37
N PHE A 678 16.04 11.91 3.32
CA PHE A 678 15.75 13.34 3.33
C PHE A 678 16.03 13.97 4.70
N MET A 679 16.21 15.29 4.71
CA MET A 679 16.18 16.09 5.93
C MET A 679 14.74 16.23 6.41
N THR A 680 14.28 15.24 7.20
CA THR A 680 12.95 15.22 7.81
C THR A 680 12.93 16.03 9.12
N GLU A 681 11.74 16.21 9.71
CA GLU A 681 11.57 16.88 11.00
C GLU A 681 12.34 16.14 12.11
N THR A 682 12.42 14.82 12.02
CA THR A 682 13.22 13.98 12.93
C THR A 682 14.71 14.16 12.69
N ALA A 683 15.15 14.15 11.43
CA ALA A 683 16.53 14.38 11.07
C ALA A 683 17.02 15.77 11.52
N TRP A 684 16.13 16.76 11.50
CA TRP A 684 16.44 18.11 12.00
C TRP A 684 16.81 18.16 13.48
N LEU A 685 16.33 17.23 14.29
CA LEU A 685 16.63 17.10 15.71
C LEU A 685 17.83 16.17 16.01
N ALA A 686 18.41 15.55 14.99
CA ALA A 686 19.49 14.58 15.16
C ALA A 686 20.83 15.25 15.55
N ASP A 687 21.72 14.48 16.16
CA ASP A 687 23.14 14.80 16.34
C ASP A 687 23.95 14.35 15.12
N ILE A 688 23.60 13.17 14.57
CA ILE A 688 24.24 12.56 13.41
C ILE A 688 23.17 12.13 12.42
N ILE A 689 23.37 12.47 11.13
CA ILE A 689 22.48 12.07 10.05
C ILE A 689 23.25 11.21 9.04
N LEU A 690 22.69 10.03 8.72
CA LEU A 690 23.27 9.07 7.79
C LEU A 690 22.45 9.03 6.49
N PRO A 691 23.03 9.37 5.34
CA PRO A 691 22.32 9.35 4.06
C PRO A 691 22.11 7.91 3.60
N ALA A 692 20.85 7.49 3.51
CA ALA A 692 20.43 6.15 3.14
C ALA A 692 20.00 6.03 1.68
N SER A 693 19.90 4.78 1.20
CA SER A 693 19.34 4.44 -0.11
C SER A 693 17.81 4.43 -0.09
N ALA A 694 17.21 4.93 -1.16
CA ALA A 694 15.78 4.74 -1.43
C ALA A 694 15.51 3.34 -1.98
N TRP A 695 14.23 2.92 -1.99
CA TRP A 695 13.86 1.57 -2.44
C TRP A 695 14.37 1.20 -3.84
N PRO A 696 14.27 2.04 -4.89
CA PRO A 696 14.83 1.71 -6.20
C PRO A 696 16.37 1.67 -6.28
N GLU A 697 17.07 2.05 -5.22
CA GLU A 697 18.53 2.14 -5.14
C GLU A 697 19.16 0.92 -4.46
N LYS A 698 18.36 -0.08 -4.08
CA LYS A 698 18.82 -1.29 -3.36
C LYS A 698 18.02 -2.53 -3.76
N THR A 699 18.57 -3.70 -3.50
CA THR A 699 17.90 -5.00 -3.59
C THR A 699 17.49 -5.46 -2.20
N GLY A 700 16.32 -6.08 -2.08
CA GLY A 700 15.83 -6.66 -0.83
C GLY A 700 14.43 -7.23 -0.97
N SER A 701 14.01 -8.01 0.04
CA SER A 701 12.66 -8.58 0.06
C SER A 701 11.71 -7.77 0.94
N VAL A 702 10.42 -7.86 0.64
CA VAL A 702 9.34 -7.33 1.48
C VAL A 702 8.22 -8.36 1.61
N SER A 703 7.50 -8.34 2.74
CA SER A 703 6.29 -9.16 2.91
C SER A 703 5.06 -8.26 2.88
N ASN A 704 4.21 -8.47 1.87
CA ASN A 704 3.00 -7.68 1.68
C ASN A 704 1.85 -8.10 2.64
N THR A 705 0.71 -7.39 2.56
CA THR A 705 -0.47 -7.69 3.39
C THR A 705 -1.00 -9.11 3.16
N ASP A 706 -0.80 -9.70 1.99
CA ASP A 706 -1.28 -11.02 1.56
C ASP A 706 -0.35 -12.17 1.99
N ARG A 707 0.63 -11.92 2.85
CA ARG A 707 1.65 -12.91 3.24
C ARG A 707 2.51 -13.38 2.06
N MET A 708 2.81 -12.49 1.11
CA MET A 708 3.74 -12.79 0.03
C MET A 708 5.08 -12.13 0.31
N VAL A 709 6.13 -12.94 0.36
CA VAL A 709 7.51 -12.46 0.33
C VAL A 709 7.85 -12.13 -1.12
N GLN A 710 8.26 -10.90 -1.40
CA GLN A 710 8.43 -10.38 -2.75
C GLN A 710 9.81 -9.74 -2.90
N LEU A 711 10.50 -10.00 -4.01
CA LEU A 711 11.83 -9.46 -4.29
C LEU A 711 11.75 -8.14 -5.06
N GLY A 712 12.32 -7.08 -4.48
CA GLY A 712 12.63 -5.83 -5.18
C GLY A 712 14.09 -5.79 -5.61
N LYS A 713 14.37 -5.31 -6.83
CA LYS A 713 15.72 -5.21 -7.38
C LYS A 713 16.16 -3.77 -7.54
N LYS A 714 17.45 -3.53 -7.32
CA LYS A 714 18.10 -2.25 -7.53
C LYS A 714 17.97 -1.79 -8.99
N ALA A 715 17.44 -0.61 -9.18
CA ALA A 715 17.22 -0.01 -10.50
C ALA A 715 18.24 1.09 -10.84
N ILE A 716 18.63 1.89 -9.86
CA ILE A 716 19.56 3.01 -10.01
C ILE A 716 20.55 3.07 -8.83
N ASN A 717 21.60 3.84 -8.97
CA ASN A 717 22.56 4.06 -7.89
C ASN A 717 22.05 5.12 -6.89
N PRO A 718 22.37 4.98 -5.58
CA PRO A 718 22.09 6.05 -4.61
C PRO A 718 22.91 7.32 -4.94
N PRO A 719 22.42 8.51 -4.58
CA PRO A 719 23.09 9.78 -4.90
C PRO A 719 24.26 10.06 -3.98
N GLY A 720 25.35 10.63 -4.53
CA GLY A 720 26.53 11.04 -3.76
C GLY A 720 27.16 9.90 -2.98
N ASP A 721 27.40 10.11 -1.69
CA ASP A 721 27.99 9.14 -0.76
C ASP A 721 26.95 8.32 0.00
N ALA A 722 25.65 8.42 -0.34
CA ALA A 722 24.60 7.65 0.31
C ALA A 722 24.84 6.13 0.16
N LYS A 723 24.52 5.38 1.23
CA LYS A 723 24.80 3.94 1.32
C LYS A 723 23.52 3.13 1.53
N PRO A 724 23.49 1.85 1.10
CA PRO A 724 22.43 0.93 1.46
C PRO A 724 22.33 0.72 2.98
N ASP A 725 21.09 0.60 3.46
CA ASP A 725 20.81 0.47 4.89
C ASP A 725 21.50 -0.74 5.52
N LEU A 726 21.58 -1.87 4.81
CA LEU A 726 22.30 -3.06 5.28
C LEU A 726 23.78 -2.79 5.56
N TRP A 727 24.45 -2.01 4.71
CA TRP A 727 25.84 -1.62 4.93
C TRP A 727 25.98 -0.75 6.18
N ILE A 728 25.10 0.25 6.34
CA ILE A 728 25.15 1.17 7.47
C ILE A 728 24.97 0.40 8.81
N ILE A 729 23.97 -0.49 8.86
CA ILE A 729 23.71 -1.32 10.06
C ILE A 729 24.92 -2.19 10.41
N GLN A 730 25.56 -2.82 9.42
CA GLN A 730 26.73 -3.66 9.62
C GLN A 730 27.94 -2.86 10.13
N GLU A 731 28.20 -1.70 9.57
CA GLU A 731 29.30 -0.82 9.99
C GLU A 731 29.12 -0.33 11.44
N ILE A 732 27.89 0.01 11.84
CA ILE A 732 27.58 0.37 13.23
C ILE A 732 27.79 -0.86 14.13
N ALA A 733 27.34 -2.04 13.72
CA ALA A 733 27.51 -3.27 14.47
C ALA A 733 28.99 -3.59 14.75
N GLN A 734 29.84 -3.43 13.74
CA GLN A 734 31.29 -3.64 13.87
C GLN A 734 31.93 -2.62 14.83
N ARG A 735 31.56 -1.33 14.78
CA ARG A 735 32.04 -0.30 15.74
C ARG A 735 31.58 -0.60 17.18
N LEU A 736 30.47 -1.28 17.36
CA LEU A 736 30.00 -1.76 18.66
C LEU A 736 30.68 -3.05 19.12
N GLY A 737 31.57 -3.64 18.29
CA GLY A 737 32.33 -4.84 18.59
C GLY A 737 31.65 -6.15 18.21
N LEU A 738 30.59 -6.10 17.40
CA LEU A 738 29.96 -7.32 16.87
C LEU A 738 30.76 -7.85 15.67
N ASN A 739 30.94 -9.15 15.62
CA ASN A 739 31.70 -9.81 14.54
C ASN A 739 30.75 -10.21 13.39
N TRP A 740 30.17 -9.22 12.70
CA TRP A 740 29.31 -9.45 11.56
C TRP A 740 30.08 -9.30 10.25
N HIS A 741 29.97 -10.30 9.36
CA HIS A 741 30.66 -10.36 8.08
C HIS A 741 29.76 -10.94 6.98
N TYR A 742 28.73 -10.16 6.59
CA TYR A 742 27.91 -10.47 5.42
C TYR A 742 28.57 -9.85 4.19
N GLN A 743 29.33 -10.65 3.40
CA GLN A 743 30.22 -10.15 2.35
C GLN A 743 29.73 -10.41 0.93
N GLY A 744 28.62 -11.08 0.74
CA GLY A 744 28.05 -11.37 -0.57
C GLY A 744 27.66 -10.11 -1.38
N PRO A 745 27.23 -10.29 -2.63
CA PRO A 745 26.75 -9.18 -3.48
C PRO A 745 25.73 -8.29 -2.74
N GLU A 746 25.79 -7.00 -3.03
CA GLU A 746 24.90 -6.00 -2.39
C GLU A 746 24.90 -6.08 -0.86
N PHE A 747 26.11 -6.18 -0.29
CA PHE A 747 26.33 -6.21 1.16
C PHE A 747 25.73 -7.42 1.87
N GLY A 748 25.71 -8.57 1.18
CA GLY A 748 25.26 -9.83 1.75
C GLY A 748 23.76 -9.95 1.94
N VAL A 749 22.97 -9.26 1.13
CA VAL A 749 21.49 -9.28 1.26
C VAL A 749 20.91 -10.71 1.23
N ALA A 750 21.40 -11.56 0.33
CA ALA A 750 20.97 -12.96 0.24
C ALA A 750 21.42 -13.80 1.47
N GLU A 751 22.59 -13.49 2.04
CA GLU A 751 23.11 -14.14 3.26
C GLU A 751 22.24 -13.77 4.47
N VAL A 752 21.90 -12.48 4.61
CA VAL A 752 21.02 -11.98 5.68
C VAL A 752 19.62 -12.58 5.53
N PHE A 753 19.09 -12.62 4.30
CA PHE A 753 17.79 -13.26 4.03
C PHE A 753 17.82 -14.74 4.45
N ASN A 754 18.88 -15.47 4.12
CA ASN A 754 18.99 -16.87 4.50
C ASN A 754 19.08 -17.07 6.01
N GLU A 755 19.80 -16.21 6.73
CA GLU A 755 19.84 -16.23 8.22
C GLU A 755 18.43 -15.94 8.79
N MET A 756 17.76 -14.90 8.31
CA MET A 756 16.39 -14.58 8.72
C MET A 756 15.42 -15.73 8.43
N ARG A 757 15.49 -16.32 7.24
CA ARG A 757 14.66 -17.44 6.81
C ARG A 757 14.79 -18.63 7.79
N LEU A 758 16.00 -18.95 8.23
CA LEU A 758 16.24 -20.01 9.22
C LEU A 758 15.76 -19.62 10.63
N ALA A 759 15.85 -18.33 10.99
CA ALA A 759 15.26 -17.82 12.23
C ALA A 759 13.72 -17.89 12.23
N MET A 760 13.13 -17.97 11.05
CA MET A 760 11.67 -18.07 10.81
C MET A 760 11.29 -19.41 10.17
N HIS A 761 12.02 -20.49 10.49
CA HIS A 761 11.88 -21.81 9.84
C HIS A 761 10.45 -22.38 9.88
N GLU A 762 9.63 -22.05 10.87
CA GLU A 762 8.24 -22.51 10.97
C GLU A 762 7.28 -21.82 9.96
N SER A 763 7.74 -20.81 9.23
CA SER A 763 6.89 -20.05 8.30
C SER A 763 7.44 -19.88 6.89
N ILE A 764 8.75 -19.56 6.74
CA ILE A 764 9.34 -19.21 5.43
C ILE A 764 10.56 -20.07 5.04
N GLU A 765 10.80 -21.19 5.69
CA GLU A 765 11.97 -22.04 5.42
C GLU A 765 12.08 -22.46 3.94
N GLY A 766 10.98 -22.71 3.27
CA GLY A 766 10.92 -23.08 1.86
C GLY A 766 11.12 -21.91 0.88
N ILE A 767 11.17 -20.66 1.35
CA ILE A 767 11.37 -19.50 0.50
C ILE A 767 12.87 -19.19 0.42
N THR A 768 13.54 -19.78 -0.57
CA THR A 768 14.97 -19.51 -0.80
C THR A 768 15.17 -18.25 -1.62
N TRP A 769 16.36 -17.64 -1.54
CA TRP A 769 16.70 -16.48 -2.37
C TRP A 769 16.62 -16.77 -3.86
N ASP A 770 17.17 -17.91 -4.29
CA ASP A 770 17.10 -18.36 -5.70
C ASP A 770 15.65 -18.52 -6.19
N ARG A 771 14.76 -18.94 -5.29
CA ARG A 771 13.34 -19.05 -5.62
C ARG A 771 12.70 -17.67 -5.80
N LEU A 772 13.02 -16.71 -4.95
CA LEU A 772 12.54 -15.32 -5.09
C LEU A 772 13.07 -14.66 -6.37
N GLU A 773 14.30 -14.96 -6.78
CA GLU A 773 14.84 -14.44 -8.04
C GLU A 773 14.08 -14.97 -9.28
N LYS A 774 13.58 -16.20 -9.22
CA LYS A 774 12.82 -16.84 -10.31
C LYS A 774 11.35 -16.45 -10.30
N GLU A 775 10.70 -16.51 -9.13
CA GLU A 775 9.25 -16.35 -9.01
C GLU A 775 8.84 -14.92 -8.66
N SER A 776 9.75 -14.08 -8.17
CA SER A 776 9.54 -12.71 -7.69
C SER A 776 8.59 -12.58 -6.47
N SER A 777 7.76 -13.57 -6.17
CA SER A 777 6.77 -13.53 -5.09
C SER A 777 6.38 -14.94 -4.67
N VAL A 778 6.48 -15.25 -3.37
CA VAL A 778 6.10 -16.54 -2.78
C VAL A 778 5.25 -16.31 -1.53
N THR A 779 4.11 -16.98 -1.44
CA THR A 779 3.20 -16.86 -0.28
C THR A 779 3.63 -17.79 0.85
N TYR A 780 3.59 -17.33 2.09
CA TYR A 780 3.81 -18.18 3.27
C TYR A 780 2.49 -18.47 4.04
N PRO A 781 2.44 -19.54 4.90
CA PRO A 781 3.48 -20.51 5.20
C PRO A 781 3.97 -21.29 3.99
N CYS A 782 5.31 -21.52 3.95
CA CYS A 782 5.99 -22.25 2.90
C CYS A 782 7.22 -22.93 3.51
N LEU A 783 7.15 -24.24 3.74
CA LEU A 783 8.08 -24.97 4.61
C LEU A 783 9.14 -25.77 3.82
N SER A 784 8.93 -25.98 2.51
CA SER A 784 9.95 -26.60 1.64
C SER A 784 10.07 -25.83 0.32
N PRO A 785 11.17 -25.96 -0.41
CA PRO A 785 11.36 -25.29 -1.70
C PRO A 785 10.29 -25.65 -2.75
N GLU A 786 9.65 -26.80 -2.64
CA GLU A 786 8.61 -27.29 -3.54
C GLU A 786 7.19 -26.90 -3.06
N ASP A 787 7.06 -26.40 -1.83
CA ASP A 787 5.78 -25.97 -1.27
C ASP A 787 5.27 -24.72 -2.03
N PRO A 788 4.09 -24.76 -2.66
CA PRO A 788 3.53 -23.60 -3.36
C PRO A 788 3.14 -22.44 -2.45
N GLY A 789 3.18 -22.65 -1.12
CA GLY A 789 2.66 -21.74 -0.12
C GLY A 789 1.14 -21.83 0.07
N GLN A 790 0.64 -21.20 1.11
CA GLN A 790 -0.77 -21.31 1.51
C GLN A 790 -1.50 -19.97 1.37
N PRO A 791 -2.23 -19.73 0.28
CA PRO A 791 -2.99 -18.49 0.10
C PRO A 791 -4.14 -18.33 1.12
N ILE A 792 -4.68 -19.43 1.66
CA ILE A 792 -5.69 -19.47 2.72
C ILE A 792 -5.14 -20.30 3.87
N VAL A 793 -5.16 -19.77 5.08
CA VAL A 793 -4.74 -20.50 6.30
C VAL A 793 -5.92 -20.83 7.18
N PHE A 794 -5.69 -21.64 8.21
CA PHE A 794 -6.71 -22.11 9.15
C PHE A 794 -7.79 -23.02 8.53
N LEU A 795 -7.43 -23.77 7.49
CA LEU A 795 -8.34 -24.72 6.85
C LEU A 795 -8.82 -25.80 7.85
N GLU A 796 -7.89 -26.38 8.62
CA GLU A 796 -8.17 -27.49 9.53
C GLU A 796 -8.07 -27.08 11.01
N LYS A 797 -7.03 -26.37 11.41
CA LYS A 797 -6.75 -25.98 12.79
C LYS A 797 -6.11 -24.59 12.87
N PHE A 798 -6.14 -24.00 14.04
CA PHE A 798 -5.44 -22.76 14.36
C PHE A 798 -4.07 -23.05 14.97
N PRO A 799 -3.06 -22.17 14.80
CA PRO A 799 -1.72 -22.33 15.40
C PRO A 799 -1.70 -21.93 16.88
N THR A 800 -2.68 -22.38 17.65
CA THR A 800 -2.80 -22.24 19.09
C THR A 800 -2.43 -23.56 19.77
N SER A 801 -2.13 -23.54 21.07
CA SER A 801 -1.70 -24.73 21.81
C SER A 801 -2.67 -25.91 21.77
N ASN A 802 -3.99 -25.65 21.63
CA ASN A 802 -5.04 -26.66 21.54
C ASN A 802 -5.63 -26.82 20.13
N GLY A 803 -5.08 -26.12 19.13
CA GLY A 803 -5.58 -26.12 17.75
C GLY A 803 -6.91 -25.38 17.53
N ARG A 804 -7.41 -24.65 18.54
CA ARG A 804 -8.69 -23.94 18.51
C ARG A 804 -8.46 -22.43 18.71
N MET A 805 -9.32 -21.62 18.11
CA MET A 805 -9.32 -20.18 18.36
C MET A 805 -9.91 -19.86 19.73
N GLN A 806 -9.54 -18.70 20.29
CA GLN A 806 -10.07 -18.21 21.55
C GLN A 806 -11.02 -17.03 21.29
N LEU A 807 -12.25 -17.15 21.83
CA LEU A 807 -13.21 -16.06 21.82
C LEU A 807 -13.00 -15.21 23.08
N VAL A 808 -12.64 -13.94 22.88
CA VAL A 808 -12.40 -12.99 23.98
C VAL A 808 -13.49 -11.94 23.97
N PRO A 809 -14.34 -11.86 25.02
CA PRO A 809 -15.36 -10.83 25.11
C PRO A 809 -14.78 -9.44 25.20
N ALA A 810 -15.45 -8.47 24.59
CA ALA A 810 -15.09 -7.06 24.63
C ALA A 810 -16.23 -6.22 25.20
N ASN A 811 -15.89 -5.15 25.93
CA ASN A 811 -16.83 -4.23 26.50
C ASN A 811 -16.65 -2.82 25.93
N ILE A 812 -17.68 -1.99 25.98
CA ILE A 812 -17.61 -0.60 25.57
C ILE A 812 -16.71 0.16 26.55
N ILE A 813 -15.65 0.73 26.03
CA ILE A 813 -14.76 1.67 26.72
C ILE A 813 -14.84 2.97 25.95
N LEU A 814 -15.10 4.08 26.63
CA LEU A 814 -15.14 5.39 26.01
C LEU A 814 -13.72 5.93 25.80
N ALA A 815 -13.53 6.72 24.76
CA ALA A 815 -12.28 7.46 24.57
C ALA A 815 -11.98 8.38 25.76
N ASN A 816 -10.70 8.56 26.08
CA ASN A 816 -10.24 9.36 27.22
C ASN A 816 -10.66 10.83 27.14
N GLU A 817 -10.88 11.33 25.92
CA GLU A 817 -11.31 12.72 25.66
C GLU A 817 -12.68 12.74 24.99
N GLN A 818 -13.67 13.24 25.69
CA GLN A 818 -15.00 13.46 25.11
C GLN A 818 -15.15 14.93 24.69
N PRO A 819 -15.94 15.23 23.63
CA PRO A 819 -16.28 16.58 23.24
C PRO A 819 -16.97 17.33 24.42
N ASN A 820 -16.65 18.60 24.54
CA ASN A 820 -17.24 19.49 25.53
C ASN A 820 -17.47 20.91 24.95
N GLN A 821 -17.82 21.90 25.77
CA GLN A 821 -18.06 23.25 25.29
C GLN A 821 -16.82 23.92 24.69
N ASP A 822 -15.62 23.64 25.22
CA ASP A 822 -14.36 24.21 24.75
C ASP A 822 -13.84 23.52 23.49
N PHE A 823 -14.09 22.20 23.36
CA PHE A 823 -13.64 21.36 22.26
C PHE A 823 -14.84 20.55 21.71
N PRO A 824 -15.76 21.20 20.96
CA PRO A 824 -17.03 20.57 20.57
C PRO A 824 -16.99 19.62 19.39
N PHE A 825 -15.88 19.56 18.65
CA PHE A 825 -15.73 18.71 17.47
C PHE A 825 -14.82 17.52 17.74
N ILE A 826 -15.02 16.45 16.97
CA ILE A 826 -14.15 15.27 16.96
C ILE A 826 -13.22 15.36 15.75
N LEU A 827 -11.92 15.34 15.97
CA LEU A 827 -10.91 15.19 14.94
C LEU A 827 -10.72 13.71 14.60
N ILE A 828 -10.91 13.37 13.35
CA ILE A 828 -10.55 12.09 12.72
C ILE A 828 -9.35 12.36 11.81
N THR A 829 -8.23 11.68 12.04
CA THR A 829 -7.07 11.76 11.15
C THR A 829 -7.10 10.65 10.11
N GLY A 830 -6.42 10.85 8.97
CA GLY A 830 -6.38 9.79 7.97
C GLY A 830 -5.46 10.09 6.80
N ARG A 831 -5.66 9.35 5.71
CA ARG A 831 -4.86 9.43 4.49
C ARG A 831 -5.60 10.09 3.36
N GLN A 832 -4.83 10.52 2.37
CA GLN A 832 -5.27 11.03 1.09
C GLN A 832 -4.75 10.13 -0.03
N LEU A 833 -5.42 10.12 -1.19
CA LEU A 833 -5.06 9.22 -2.28
C LEU A 833 -3.65 9.49 -2.80
N GLU A 834 -3.28 10.74 -2.98
CA GLU A 834 -2.03 11.19 -3.62
C GLU A 834 -0.83 11.11 -2.67
N HIS A 835 -1.06 11.31 -1.37
CA HIS A 835 0.01 11.36 -0.39
C HIS A 835 0.17 10.08 0.44
N TRP A 836 1.39 9.90 0.97
CA TRP A 836 1.76 8.71 1.70
C TRP A 836 2.34 9.04 3.07
N HIS A 837 1.69 8.56 4.15
CA HIS A 837 2.08 8.78 5.54
C HIS A 837 2.39 10.26 5.84
N THR A 838 3.59 10.57 6.36
CA THR A 838 4.04 11.92 6.70
C THR A 838 4.37 12.80 5.49
N GLY A 839 4.19 12.28 4.27
CA GLY A 839 4.43 13.02 3.04
C GLY A 839 5.90 13.14 2.63
N SER A 840 6.85 12.64 3.40
CA SER A 840 8.30 12.80 3.14
C SER A 840 8.71 12.41 1.73
N MET A 841 8.13 11.36 1.15
CA MET A 841 8.36 10.94 -0.24
C MET A 841 7.42 11.66 -1.20
N THR A 842 6.12 11.63 -0.96
CA THR A 842 5.10 12.02 -1.94
C THR A 842 4.94 13.52 -2.09
N ARG A 843 5.27 14.33 -1.07
CA ARG A 843 5.38 15.79 -1.17
C ARG A 843 6.62 16.26 -1.95
N ARG A 844 7.55 15.32 -2.22
CA ARG A 844 8.72 15.50 -3.10
C ARG A 844 8.57 14.80 -4.45
N ALA A 845 7.43 14.16 -4.71
CA ALA A 845 7.06 13.61 -6.00
C ALA A 845 6.26 14.67 -6.77
N THR A 846 6.82 15.17 -7.86
CA THR A 846 6.32 16.34 -8.60
C THR A 846 4.84 16.23 -8.97
N PHE A 847 4.45 15.09 -9.53
CA PHE A 847 3.08 14.91 -9.99
C PHE A 847 2.08 14.72 -8.83
N LEU A 848 2.48 14.01 -7.78
CA LEU A 848 1.60 13.78 -6.63
C LEU A 848 1.34 15.08 -5.86
N ASP A 849 2.38 15.87 -5.64
CA ASP A 849 2.26 17.15 -4.96
C ASP A 849 1.47 18.17 -5.81
N ALA A 850 1.59 18.12 -7.15
CA ALA A 850 0.83 19.00 -8.05
C ALA A 850 -0.66 18.69 -8.07
N ILE A 851 -1.08 17.44 -7.79
CA ILE A 851 -2.51 17.07 -7.73
C ILE A 851 -3.15 17.58 -6.43
N GLU A 852 -2.47 17.42 -5.29
CA GLU A 852 -2.99 17.83 -3.97
C GLU A 852 -1.91 18.60 -3.16
N PRO A 853 -1.62 19.84 -3.54
CA PRO A 853 -0.52 20.59 -2.95
C PRO A 853 -0.82 21.22 -1.59
N ILE A 854 -2.12 21.36 -1.22
CA ILE A 854 -2.57 22.18 -0.09
C ILE A 854 -3.21 21.32 0.99
N ALA A 855 -2.79 21.52 2.24
CA ALA A 855 -3.43 20.92 3.40
C ALA A 855 -4.87 21.43 3.56
N THR A 856 -5.83 20.53 3.73
CA THR A 856 -7.23 20.87 3.93
C THR A 856 -7.85 20.09 5.09
N VAL A 857 -8.77 20.74 5.81
CA VAL A 857 -9.69 20.06 6.73
C VAL A 857 -11.02 19.84 6.04
N SER A 858 -11.51 18.60 6.01
CA SER A 858 -12.84 18.27 5.53
C SER A 858 -13.88 18.50 6.65
N MET A 859 -14.94 19.24 6.34
CA MET A 859 -16.03 19.56 7.25
C MET A 859 -17.38 19.36 6.56
N HIS A 860 -18.37 18.89 7.32
CA HIS A 860 -19.74 18.78 6.83
C HIS A 860 -20.32 20.17 6.55
N GLN A 861 -21.04 20.36 5.44
CA GLN A 861 -21.60 21.68 5.04
C GLN A 861 -22.54 22.28 6.08
N SER A 862 -23.29 21.45 6.86
CA SER A 862 -24.15 21.94 7.93
C SER A 862 -23.36 22.61 9.07
N ASP A 863 -22.15 22.10 9.38
CA ASP A 863 -21.30 22.66 10.43
C ASP A 863 -20.59 23.92 9.93
N MET A 864 -20.15 23.92 8.68
CA MET A 864 -19.62 25.12 8.03
C MET A 864 -20.65 26.25 8.06
N LYS A 865 -21.91 25.96 7.74
CA LYS A 865 -23.01 26.94 7.79
C LYS A 865 -23.27 27.47 9.21
N LYS A 866 -23.26 26.59 10.21
CA LYS A 866 -23.45 26.99 11.63
C LYS A 866 -22.34 27.92 12.11
N LEU A 867 -21.10 27.70 11.69
CA LEU A 867 -19.93 28.47 12.06
C LEU A 867 -19.68 29.69 11.17
N GLY A 868 -20.46 29.88 10.10
CA GLY A 868 -20.24 30.95 9.12
C GLY A 868 -19.01 30.79 8.25
N ILE A 869 -18.54 29.55 8.07
CA ILE A 869 -17.33 29.18 7.32
C ILE A 869 -17.72 28.82 5.87
N LYS A 870 -16.87 29.19 4.91
CA LYS A 870 -16.98 28.83 3.50
C LYS A 870 -15.85 27.89 3.09
N ALA A 871 -16.02 27.20 1.96
CA ALA A 871 -14.92 26.46 1.34
C ALA A 871 -13.75 27.40 1.02
N HIS A 872 -12.53 26.92 1.24
CA HIS A 872 -11.25 27.65 1.11
C HIS A 872 -10.97 28.71 2.20
N ASP A 873 -11.90 28.98 3.12
CA ASP A 873 -11.58 29.81 4.28
C ASP A 873 -10.41 29.17 5.07
N VAL A 874 -9.67 30.02 5.78
CA VAL A 874 -8.62 29.60 6.70
C VAL A 874 -9.19 29.51 8.11
N VAL A 875 -8.91 28.40 8.79
CA VAL A 875 -9.33 28.17 10.18
C VAL A 875 -8.15 27.70 11.03
N THR A 876 -8.20 28.04 12.31
CA THR A 876 -7.34 27.47 13.34
C THR A 876 -8.10 26.34 14.03
N ILE A 877 -7.53 25.15 14.06
CA ILE A 877 -8.04 23.98 14.78
C ILE A 877 -7.11 23.71 15.94
N ALA A 878 -7.66 23.60 17.13
CA ALA A 878 -6.90 23.41 18.36
C ALA A 878 -7.44 22.28 19.22
N SER A 879 -6.54 21.51 19.81
CA SER A 879 -6.81 20.56 20.90
C SER A 879 -6.14 21.02 22.20
N ARG A 880 -6.17 20.20 23.23
CA ARG A 880 -5.47 20.46 24.49
C ARG A 880 -3.93 20.44 24.35
N ARG A 881 -3.40 19.90 23.25
CA ARG A 881 -1.95 19.65 23.02
C ARG A 881 -1.32 20.63 22.05
N GLY A 882 -2.06 21.08 21.06
CA GLY A 882 -1.52 21.97 20.04
C GLY A 882 -2.60 22.43 19.05
N SER A 883 -2.17 23.17 18.04
CA SER A 883 -3.06 23.72 17.02
C SER A 883 -2.41 23.71 15.65
N VAL A 884 -3.26 23.72 14.62
CA VAL A 884 -2.87 23.90 13.22
C VAL A 884 -3.75 24.95 12.55
N VAL A 885 -3.19 25.67 11.57
CA VAL A 885 -3.94 26.57 10.70
C VAL A 885 -4.03 25.94 9.31
N ILE A 886 -5.23 25.85 8.77
CA ILE A 886 -5.49 25.00 7.60
C ILE A 886 -6.68 25.54 6.78
N HIS A 887 -6.69 25.21 5.48
CA HIS A 887 -7.84 25.54 4.61
C HIS A 887 -9.02 24.61 4.80
N VAL A 888 -10.23 25.10 4.63
CA VAL A 888 -11.48 24.31 4.76
C VAL A 888 -11.90 23.76 3.41
N ARG A 889 -12.27 22.46 3.41
CA ARG A 889 -12.94 21.76 2.31
C ARG A 889 -14.32 21.30 2.78
N GLY A 890 -15.38 21.67 2.05
CA GLY A 890 -16.71 21.14 2.30
C GLY A 890 -16.81 19.67 1.86
N ASP A 891 -17.29 18.80 2.76
CA ASP A 891 -17.33 17.36 2.51
C ASP A 891 -18.50 16.71 3.28
N ASP A 892 -19.59 16.44 2.60
CA ASP A 892 -20.77 15.79 3.19
C ASP A 892 -20.54 14.29 3.50
N ALA A 893 -19.41 13.74 3.11
CA ALA A 893 -18.98 12.40 3.51
C ALA A 893 -18.49 12.38 4.98
N THR A 894 -18.00 13.49 5.49
CA THR A 894 -17.60 13.66 6.90
C THR A 894 -18.86 13.91 7.75
N PRO A 895 -19.10 13.18 8.87
CA PRO A 895 -20.31 13.35 9.65
C PRO A 895 -20.36 14.71 10.40
N PRO A 896 -21.56 15.28 10.62
CA PRO A 896 -21.70 16.47 11.44
C PRO A 896 -21.11 16.31 12.84
N GLY A 897 -20.47 17.35 13.37
CA GLY A 897 -19.76 17.33 14.65
C GLY A 897 -18.36 16.70 14.59
N SER A 898 -17.93 16.26 13.40
CA SER A 898 -16.59 15.73 13.19
C SER A 898 -15.86 16.48 12.07
N ILE A 899 -14.53 16.45 12.11
CA ILE A 899 -13.68 16.97 11.06
C ILE A 899 -12.64 15.93 10.67
N TYR A 900 -12.14 16.01 9.45
CA TYR A 900 -11.13 15.08 8.95
C TYR A 900 -9.90 15.82 8.43
N ILE A 901 -8.69 15.44 8.91
CA ILE A 901 -7.43 16.03 8.49
C ILE A 901 -6.49 14.92 8.00
N PRO A 902 -5.98 14.99 6.76
CA PRO A 902 -4.87 14.15 6.31
C PRO A 902 -3.58 14.51 7.04
N PHE A 903 -2.81 13.50 7.48
CA PHE A 903 -1.56 13.73 8.24
C PHE A 903 -0.29 13.83 7.38
N ALA A 904 -0.42 14.08 6.06
CA ALA A 904 0.70 14.14 5.13
C ALA A 904 1.38 15.52 5.02
N TYR A 905 0.84 16.53 5.68
CA TYR A 905 1.25 17.92 5.51
C TYR A 905 1.98 18.42 6.76
N HIS A 906 3.29 18.68 6.64
CA HIS A 906 4.10 19.18 7.76
C HIS A 906 3.70 20.59 8.19
N GLU A 907 3.24 21.43 7.24
CA GLU A 907 2.72 22.78 7.48
C GLU A 907 1.42 22.81 8.30
N ALA A 908 0.72 21.68 8.35
CA ALA A 908 -0.50 21.49 9.15
C ALA A 908 -0.51 20.09 9.79
N ALA A 909 0.53 19.81 10.56
CA ALA A 909 0.77 18.49 11.15
C ALA A 909 -0.33 18.07 12.11
N ALA A 910 -1.26 17.22 11.64
CA ALA A 910 -2.45 16.80 12.40
C ALA A 910 -2.10 16.19 13.78
N ASN A 911 -0.96 15.52 13.89
CA ASN A 911 -0.52 14.87 15.11
C ASN A 911 -0.05 15.83 16.23
N LEU A 912 0.07 17.13 15.96
CA LEU A 912 0.16 18.14 17.02
C LEU A 912 -1.04 18.10 17.96
N MET A 913 -2.18 17.58 17.49
CA MET A 913 -3.47 17.60 18.21
C MET A 913 -3.87 16.22 18.76
N THR A 914 -3.25 15.12 18.28
CA THR A 914 -3.70 13.76 18.61
C THR A 914 -3.34 13.32 20.02
N ASN A 915 -4.11 12.36 20.55
CA ASN A 915 -4.03 11.92 21.93
C ASN A 915 -3.02 10.77 22.09
N PRO A 916 -2.04 10.86 23.01
CA PRO A 916 -1.05 9.81 23.25
C PRO A 916 -1.54 8.65 24.13
N ALA A 917 -2.80 8.66 24.61
CA ALA A 917 -3.35 7.58 25.42
C ALA A 917 -3.29 6.24 24.66
N LEU A 918 -2.86 5.17 25.33
CA LEU A 918 -2.55 3.89 24.73
C LEU A 918 -3.64 2.84 24.97
N ASP A 919 -3.88 2.02 23.97
CA ASP A 919 -4.54 0.72 24.12
C ASP A 919 -3.78 -0.12 25.16
N PRO A 920 -4.45 -0.72 26.16
CA PRO A 920 -3.74 -1.41 27.26
C PRO A 920 -3.00 -2.68 26.82
N VAL A 921 -3.41 -3.28 25.70
CA VAL A 921 -2.84 -4.54 25.18
C VAL A 921 -1.87 -4.26 24.02
N GLY A 922 -2.39 -3.67 22.94
CA GLY A 922 -1.62 -3.39 21.73
C GLY A 922 -0.68 -2.18 21.86
N LYS A 923 -0.86 -1.34 22.89
CA LYS A 923 -0.05 -0.12 23.11
C LYS A 923 -0.07 0.85 21.93
N ILE A 924 -1.16 0.87 21.17
CA ILE A 924 -1.38 1.82 20.07
C ILE A 924 -2.01 3.10 20.60
N PRO A 925 -1.62 4.31 20.13
CA PRO A 925 -2.22 5.55 20.59
C PRO A 925 -3.55 5.88 19.91
N GLU A 926 -4.31 6.79 20.54
CA GLU A 926 -5.62 7.27 20.11
C GLU A 926 -5.50 8.34 19.00
N PHE A 927 -5.37 7.92 17.75
CA PHE A 927 -5.25 8.83 16.60
C PHE A 927 -6.58 9.20 15.95
N LYS A 928 -7.67 8.47 16.26
CA LYS A 928 -8.92 8.59 15.52
C LYS A 928 -10.02 9.31 16.28
N TYR A 929 -9.76 9.70 17.53
CA TYR A 929 -10.74 10.38 18.34
C TYR A 929 -10.06 11.39 19.26
N CYS A 930 -10.09 12.67 18.86
CA CYS A 930 -9.53 13.77 19.66
C CYS A 930 -10.53 14.92 19.67
N ALA A 931 -10.79 15.49 20.87
CA ALA A 931 -11.67 16.65 20.99
C ALA A 931 -10.94 17.93 20.56
N VAL A 932 -11.56 18.72 19.67
CA VAL A 932 -10.97 19.94 19.09
C VAL A 932 -11.96 21.09 19.02
N SER A 933 -11.43 22.32 19.00
CA SER A 933 -12.16 23.56 18.70
C SER A 933 -11.78 24.08 17.31
N ILE A 934 -12.63 24.93 16.73
CA ILE A 934 -12.44 25.56 15.42
C ILE A 934 -12.68 27.06 15.56
N THR A 935 -11.71 27.85 15.11
CA THR A 935 -11.79 29.31 15.09
C THR A 935 -11.48 29.83 13.69
N ILE A 936 -12.24 30.79 13.19
CA ILE A 936 -12.02 31.39 11.86
C ILE A 936 -10.75 32.22 11.89
N GLY A 937 -9.92 32.06 10.83
CA GLY A 937 -8.68 32.79 10.65
C GLY A 937 -7.46 32.06 11.21
N GLY A 938 -6.33 32.73 11.18
CA GLY A 938 -5.01 32.25 11.57
C GLY A 938 -3.97 32.54 10.49
N GLU A 939 -2.69 32.42 10.82
CA GLU A 939 -1.61 32.57 9.87
C GLU A 939 -1.14 31.19 9.39
N LEU A 940 -1.32 30.93 8.09
CA LEU A 940 -0.87 29.69 7.48
C LEU A 940 0.66 29.57 7.56
N GLN A 941 1.15 28.41 7.91
CA GLN A 941 2.58 28.13 7.80
C GLN A 941 2.98 28.09 6.33
N LYS A 942 4.04 28.83 6.00
CA LYS A 942 4.63 28.75 4.65
C LYS A 942 5.36 27.40 4.50
N THR A 943 5.14 26.75 3.38
CA THR A 943 5.89 25.58 2.98
C THR A 943 7.32 26.01 2.65
N ILE A 944 8.30 25.54 3.41
CA ILE A 944 9.72 25.86 3.18
C ILE A 944 10.37 24.62 2.57
N GLY A 945 10.83 24.73 1.31
CA GLY A 945 11.68 23.75 0.67
C GLY A 945 11.06 22.42 0.22
N TYR A 946 9.87 22.06 0.70
CA TYR A 946 9.24 20.77 0.36
C TYR A 946 8.64 20.74 -1.05
N THR A 947 8.18 21.89 -1.58
CA THR A 947 7.40 21.98 -2.82
C THR A 947 7.94 23.05 -3.77
N LYS A 948 9.25 23.23 -3.88
CA LYS A 948 9.84 24.22 -4.82
C LYS A 948 9.32 24.09 -6.25
N ASN A 949 8.87 22.91 -6.66
CA ASN A 949 8.33 22.69 -7.99
C ASN A 949 6.85 23.07 -8.13
N SER A 950 6.08 23.21 -7.05
CA SER A 950 4.65 23.57 -7.11
C SER A 950 4.44 25.07 -7.32
N SER A 951 5.38 25.92 -6.88
CA SER A 951 5.30 27.38 -7.08
C SER A 951 5.50 27.81 -8.54
N THR A 952 6.19 27.01 -9.35
CA THR A 952 6.39 27.26 -10.78
C THR A 952 5.19 26.81 -11.63
N LEU A 953 4.35 25.90 -11.14
CA LEU A 953 3.13 25.44 -11.85
C LEU A 953 1.96 26.42 -11.69
N ASN A 954 1.91 27.18 -10.58
CA ASN A 954 0.85 28.20 -10.38
C ASN A 954 1.08 29.49 -11.20
N SER A 955 2.28 29.73 -11.73
CA SER A 955 2.55 30.90 -12.60
C SER A 955 2.18 30.69 -14.07
N THR A 956 1.82 29.46 -14.47
CA THR A 956 1.42 29.14 -15.86
C THR A 956 -0.10 29.01 -16.06
N SER A 957 -0.91 29.08 -14.98
CA SER A 957 -2.37 29.05 -15.07
C SER A 957 -3.02 30.44 -15.25
N GLU A 958 -2.22 31.53 -15.29
CA GLU A 958 -2.67 32.90 -15.58
C GLU A 958 -2.20 33.44 -16.94
N LYS A 959 -1.93 32.55 -17.92
CA LYS A 959 -1.72 33.00 -19.30
C LYS A 959 -2.54 32.17 -20.29
#